data_fb36b3dad4cc829bcd6bd2808bb5dea8
#
_entry.id   fb36b3dad4cc829bcd6bd2808bb5dea8
#
_cell.length_a   1.000
_cell.length_b   1.000
_cell.length_c   1.000
_cell.angle_alpha   90.00
_cell.angle_beta   90.00
_cell.angle_gamma   90.00
#
_symmetry.space_group_name_H-M   'P 1'
#
loop_
_entity.id
_entity.type
_entity.pdbx_description
1 polymer ?
#
loop_
_entity_poly.entity_id
_entity_poly.type
_entity_poly.pdbx_seq_one_letter_code
_entity_poly.pdbx_strand_id
1 'polypeptide(L)'
;MDSSLLAWLIWITPLAGALLTPIFAKIHSRLRDIAAVGFTLVAALLATITALAVPARDYMVNWIPSLGITAGVLVDPLSLFMANIVAWISLLIMIYSVGYMKGEFGMTRYWFFMNLFIGNMLLLVLADNLLMMFFGWEGVGLCSYALIGHFYRDEPQYWVGSPGDTALGVSEEYSPTKAGMKAFVMTRIGDIALLIAIFLIFAFARTFNYNQLVAHVGDSGSWAANLARLGLLLPTALLFFGGPIGKSAQFPLQEWLPDAMTGPASVSALIHAATMVKAGVFLTGRMGPVFFIALSQFNQVPQFFGVIAWIGALTALLAATQAAVAREIKKVLAYSTVSQIGYMMLALGLAGLSANFLAGYTAGLLHLLSHAVFKASLFLAAGWVLHVTESRFMDEMGGLAKAMRLTSASMLLAGLSLMGIPPFSGFWTKDAILSLSFLGGQYILYGLALTTAFITGFYTVRMLGITLAGKPSKHVEDLMESGKHPHEARYTMLIPYLLLAVGSLALGLLYPLYSGPLTKYISGTFASTIYALPAATSSASGLTDLLLLSVSTAVALVGGEIAYLLYFRKSYEFKPAMNPVQRFFYKRWYLDAIYYRVFVSGLIAASRGLYTYVEQGIWNRLNNTIGRDVMDYSRASDQLDTQVVDRAANEVASYGSRLSNLLRKLQSGVTEQYVIAFAIGIILLLAYMLFVVGAT
;
A
#
# COMPACT_ATOMS: atom_id res chain seq x y z
N MET A 1 -31.92 -10.47 11.12
CA MET A 1 -30.54 -10.88 10.89
C MET A 1 -29.73 -10.43 12.09
N ASP A 2 -28.84 -11.25 12.61
CA ASP A 2 -28.01 -10.85 13.77
C ASP A 2 -27.15 -9.64 13.38
N SER A 3 -27.15 -8.60 14.22
CA SER A 3 -26.38 -7.36 13.99
C SER A 3 -24.88 -7.62 13.81
N SER A 4 -24.35 -8.62 14.52
CA SER A 4 -22.98 -9.08 14.38
C SER A 4 -22.71 -9.59 12.96
N LEU A 5 -23.56 -10.47 12.46
CA LEU A 5 -23.41 -11.05 11.13
C LEU A 5 -23.45 -9.98 10.02
N LEU A 6 -24.32 -8.97 10.13
CA LEU A 6 -24.37 -7.86 9.17
C LEU A 6 -23.04 -7.13 9.10
N ALA A 7 -22.45 -6.80 10.25
CA ALA A 7 -21.17 -6.08 10.33
C ALA A 7 -20.00 -6.90 9.71
N TRP A 8 -19.93 -8.20 10.00
CA TRP A 8 -18.88 -9.08 9.44
C TRP A 8 -19.03 -9.26 7.94
N LEU A 9 -20.25 -9.38 7.41
CA LEU A 9 -20.49 -9.60 5.99
C LEU A 9 -20.07 -8.42 5.12
N ILE A 10 -19.91 -7.19 5.64
CA ILE A 10 -19.52 -6.03 4.85
C ILE A 10 -18.17 -6.28 4.12
N TRP A 11 -17.18 -6.77 4.84
CA TRP A 11 -15.85 -7.02 4.25
C TRP A 11 -15.67 -8.45 3.72
N ILE A 12 -16.39 -9.44 4.30
CA ILE A 12 -16.32 -10.83 3.85
C ILE A 12 -16.93 -10.98 2.44
N THR A 13 -17.99 -10.24 2.13
CA THR A 13 -18.68 -10.36 0.83
C THR A 13 -17.76 -10.10 -0.37
N PRO A 14 -17.00 -9.00 -0.45
CA PRO A 14 -16.07 -8.81 -1.57
C PRO A 14 -14.92 -9.83 -1.55
N LEU A 15 -14.44 -10.29 -0.38
CA LEU A 15 -13.43 -11.35 -0.33
C LEU A 15 -13.98 -12.67 -0.89
N ALA A 16 -15.22 -13.02 -0.56
CA ALA A 16 -15.89 -14.17 -1.16
C ALA A 16 -16.04 -14.00 -2.69
N GLY A 17 -16.38 -12.78 -3.13
CA GLY A 17 -16.40 -12.41 -4.55
C GLY A 17 -15.07 -12.64 -5.24
N ALA A 18 -13.96 -12.27 -4.60
CA ALA A 18 -12.62 -12.55 -5.13
C ALA A 18 -12.38 -14.05 -5.29
N LEU A 19 -12.62 -14.84 -4.25
CA LEU A 19 -12.39 -16.28 -4.26
C LEU A 19 -13.28 -17.02 -5.28
N LEU A 20 -14.51 -16.55 -5.48
CA LEU A 20 -15.47 -17.16 -6.43
C LEU A 20 -15.26 -16.70 -7.88
N THR A 21 -14.54 -15.58 -8.10
CA THR A 21 -14.28 -15.04 -9.46
C THR A 21 -13.68 -16.06 -10.43
N PRO A 22 -12.67 -16.90 -10.08
CA PRO A 22 -12.15 -17.92 -10.98
C PRO A 22 -13.18 -19.01 -11.34
N ILE A 23 -14.08 -19.33 -10.42
CA ILE A 23 -15.15 -20.33 -10.63
C ILE A 23 -16.16 -19.78 -11.63
N PHE A 24 -16.66 -18.58 -11.43
CA PHE A 24 -17.59 -17.93 -12.36
C PHE A 24 -16.98 -17.72 -13.74
N ALA A 25 -15.66 -17.44 -13.80
CA ALA A 25 -14.95 -17.29 -15.06
C ALA A 25 -14.91 -18.57 -15.90
N LYS A 26 -14.87 -19.76 -15.24
CA LYS A 26 -14.94 -21.08 -15.93
C LYS A 26 -16.33 -21.36 -16.48
N ILE A 27 -17.39 -20.82 -15.86
CA ILE A 27 -18.77 -21.02 -16.31
C ILE A 27 -19.07 -20.08 -17.48
N HIS A 28 -18.90 -18.76 -17.28
CA HIS A 28 -19.14 -17.77 -18.33
C HIS A 28 -18.53 -16.42 -17.98
N SER A 29 -17.91 -15.74 -18.97
CA SER A 29 -17.24 -14.43 -18.75
C SER A 29 -18.18 -13.33 -18.25
N ARG A 30 -19.42 -13.26 -18.79
CA ARG A 30 -20.41 -12.28 -18.31
C ARG A 30 -20.85 -12.54 -16.87
N LEU A 31 -20.97 -13.81 -16.46
CA LEU A 31 -21.31 -14.17 -15.08
C LEU A 31 -20.22 -13.69 -14.11
N ARG A 32 -18.95 -13.89 -14.48
CA ARG A 32 -17.81 -13.37 -13.71
C ARG A 32 -17.92 -11.86 -13.50
N ASP A 33 -18.16 -11.09 -14.58
CA ASP A 33 -18.21 -9.63 -14.54
C ASP A 33 -19.39 -9.13 -13.68
N ILE A 34 -20.59 -9.71 -13.89
CA ILE A 34 -21.80 -9.37 -13.12
C ILE A 34 -21.64 -9.75 -11.64
N ALA A 35 -21.10 -10.93 -11.35
CA ALA A 35 -20.91 -11.40 -9.99
C ALA A 35 -19.92 -10.49 -9.25
N ALA A 36 -18.81 -10.11 -9.90
CA ALA A 36 -17.80 -9.23 -9.30
C ALA A 36 -18.42 -7.88 -8.87
N VAL A 37 -19.26 -7.27 -9.70
CA VAL A 37 -20.00 -6.05 -9.35
C VAL A 37 -21.05 -6.33 -8.27
N GLY A 38 -21.75 -7.47 -8.36
CA GLY A 38 -22.80 -7.87 -7.42
C GLY A 38 -22.29 -8.01 -5.99
N PHE A 39 -21.13 -8.62 -5.77
CA PHE A 39 -20.54 -8.73 -4.44
C PHE A 39 -20.19 -7.35 -3.84
N THR A 40 -19.68 -6.43 -4.65
CA THR A 40 -19.42 -5.05 -4.21
C THR A 40 -20.72 -4.30 -3.91
N LEU A 41 -21.78 -4.50 -4.70
CA LEU A 41 -23.12 -3.92 -4.42
C LEU A 41 -23.67 -4.42 -3.07
N VAL A 42 -23.57 -5.72 -2.82
CA VAL A 42 -24.03 -6.28 -1.52
C VAL A 42 -23.24 -5.67 -0.37
N ALA A 43 -21.93 -5.52 -0.50
CA ALA A 43 -21.10 -4.86 0.53
C ALA A 43 -21.55 -3.40 0.77
N ALA A 44 -21.86 -2.63 -0.28
CA ALA A 44 -22.33 -1.24 -0.18
C ALA A 44 -23.69 -1.15 0.52
N LEU A 45 -24.62 -2.02 0.18
CA LEU A 45 -25.92 -2.10 0.84
C LEU A 45 -25.77 -2.48 2.32
N LEU A 46 -24.96 -3.48 2.63
CA LEU A 46 -24.68 -3.91 4.01
C LEU A 46 -24.04 -2.80 4.84
N ALA A 47 -23.08 -2.05 4.29
CA ALA A 47 -22.45 -0.91 4.97
C ALA A 47 -23.47 0.17 5.31
N THR A 48 -24.38 0.47 4.37
CA THR A 48 -25.46 1.46 4.61
C THR A 48 -26.49 0.97 5.62
N ILE A 49 -26.96 -0.27 5.50
CA ILE A 49 -27.90 -0.87 6.45
C ILE A 49 -27.30 -0.89 7.86
N THR A 50 -26.02 -1.25 7.97
CA THR A 50 -25.32 -1.27 9.26
C THR A 50 -25.23 0.14 9.85
N ALA A 51 -24.95 1.16 9.04
CA ALA A 51 -24.91 2.55 9.51
C ALA A 51 -26.25 3.09 10.01
N LEU A 52 -27.37 2.59 9.47
CA LEU A 52 -28.72 3.06 9.81
C LEU A 52 -29.38 2.24 10.93
N ALA A 53 -29.06 0.96 11.05
CA ALA A 53 -29.85 0.02 11.85
C ALA A 53 -29.06 -0.73 12.93
N VAL A 54 -27.72 -0.74 12.89
CA VAL A 54 -26.92 -1.51 13.84
C VAL A 54 -26.35 -0.59 14.92
N PRO A 55 -26.52 -0.91 16.22
CA PRO A 55 -25.94 -0.12 17.30
C PRO A 55 -24.40 -0.08 17.23
N ALA A 56 -23.85 1.06 17.60
CA ALA A 56 -22.40 1.22 17.75
C ALA A 56 -21.88 0.26 18.84
N ARG A 57 -21.06 -0.71 18.43
CA ARG A 57 -20.55 -1.76 19.31
C ARG A 57 -19.34 -2.43 18.70
N ASP A 58 -18.54 -3.04 19.56
CA ASP A 58 -17.44 -3.93 19.21
C ASP A 58 -17.98 -5.39 19.14
N TYR A 59 -17.92 -5.98 17.94
CA TYR A 59 -18.36 -7.36 17.68
C TYR A 59 -17.15 -8.26 17.53
N MET A 60 -16.61 -8.74 18.65
CA MET A 60 -15.36 -9.51 18.69
C MET A 60 -15.60 -10.99 18.97
N VAL A 61 -14.65 -11.80 18.49
CA VAL A 61 -14.52 -13.22 18.79
C VAL A 61 -13.08 -13.51 19.27
N ASN A 62 -12.91 -14.51 20.13
CA ASN A 62 -11.58 -14.91 20.55
C ASN A 62 -10.86 -15.60 19.41
N TRP A 63 -9.72 -15.02 18.97
CA TRP A 63 -8.91 -15.55 17.89
C TRP A 63 -7.74 -16.37 18.41
N ILE A 64 -6.90 -15.79 19.27
CA ILE A 64 -5.77 -16.48 19.91
C ILE A 64 -5.90 -16.33 21.43
N PRO A 65 -6.68 -17.23 22.07
CA PRO A 65 -7.02 -17.10 23.50
C PRO A 65 -5.79 -17.12 24.43
N SER A 66 -4.74 -17.87 24.06
CA SER A 66 -3.50 -17.95 24.82
C SER A 66 -2.74 -16.62 24.95
N LEU A 67 -2.96 -15.70 24.01
CA LEU A 67 -2.36 -14.36 23.99
C LEU A 67 -3.38 -13.26 24.32
N GLY A 68 -4.65 -13.60 24.57
CA GLY A 68 -5.73 -12.64 24.76
C GLY A 68 -6.09 -11.85 23.50
N ILE A 69 -5.74 -12.37 22.31
CA ILE A 69 -5.97 -11.66 21.04
C ILE A 69 -7.35 -12.02 20.50
N THR A 70 -8.12 -10.97 20.20
CA THR A 70 -9.44 -11.05 19.58
C THR A 70 -9.37 -10.66 18.10
N ALA A 71 -10.36 -11.10 17.33
CA ALA A 71 -10.65 -10.57 16.00
C ALA A 71 -12.08 -10.03 16.03
N GLY A 72 -12.30 -8.83 15.51
CA GLY A 72 -13.61 -8.21 15.61
C GLY A 72 -13.85 -7.09 14.61
N VAL A 73 -15.09 -6.68 14.56
CA VAL A 73 -15.58 -5.56 13.75
C VAL A 73 -16.07 -4.45 14.67
N LEU A 74 -15.42 -3.31 14.60
CA LEU A 74 -15.82 -2.12 15.34
C LEU A 74 -16.86 -1.34 14.54
N VAL A 75 -18.11 -1.43 14.96
CA VAL A 75 -19.21 -0.63 14.43
C VAL A 75 -19.25 0.69 15.19
N ASP A 76 -18.59 1.71 14.63
CA ASP A 76 -18.59 3.06 15.17
C ASP A 76 -18.74 4.10 14.03
N PRO A 77 -19.01 5.37 14.34
CA PRO A 77 -19.23 6.40 13.33
C PRO A 77 -18.10 6.56 12.31
N LEU A 78 -16.83 6.49 12.73
CA LEU A 78 -15.67 6.63 11.83
C LEU A 78 -15.54 5.43 10.89
N SER A 79 -15.65 4.20 11.43
CA SER A 79 -15.60 2.98 10.61
C SER A 79 -16.69 2.94 9.57
N LEU A 80 -17.93 3.26 9.95
CA LEU A 80 -19.08 3.26 9.03
C LEU A 80 -19.03 4.40 8.03
N PHE A 81 -18.56 5.59 8.42
CA PHE A 81 -18.30 6.68 7.51
C PHE A 81 -17.34 6.26 6.40
N MET A 82 -16.21 5.67 6.79
CA MET A 82 -15.22 5.19 5.83
C MET A 82 -15.71 3.99 5.01
N ALA A 83 -16.39 3.02 5.63
CA ALA A 83 -16.91 1.85 4.93
C ALA A 83 -17.89 2.22 3.82
N ASN A 84 -18.77 3.19 4.07
CA ASN A 84 -19.70 3.69 3.06
C ASN A 84 -18.99 4.41 1.92
N ILE A 85 -17.99 5.26 2.19
CA ILE A 85 -17.18 5.91 1.15
C ILE A 85 -16.50 4.85 0.28
N VAL A 86 -15.83 3.88 0.91
CA VAL A 86 -15.13 2.80 0.20
C VAL A 86 -16.09 2.01 -0.66
N ALA A 87 -17.19 1.52 -0.10
CA ALA A 87 -18.09 0.60 -0.78
C ALA A 87 -18.84 1.26 -1.95
N TRP A 88 -19.42 2.45 -1.77
CA TRP A 88 -20.19 3.11 -2.82
C TRP A 88 -19.34 3.63 -3.96
N ILE A 89 -18.19 4.24 -3.67
CA ILE A 89 -17.31 4.74 -4.73
C ILE A 89 -16.69 3.56 -5.48
N SER A 90 -16.29 2.50 -4.77
CA SER A 90 -15.80 1.28 -5.42
C SER A 90 -16.86 0.64 -6.30
N LEU A 91 -18.13 0.61 -5.90
CA LEU A 91 -19.22 0.11 -6.73
C LEU A 91 -19.33 0.86 -8.06
N LEU A 92 -19.28 2.18 -8.03
CA LEU A 92 -19.32 2.99 -9.26
C LEU A 92 -18.11 2.72 -10.16
N ILE A 93 -16.93 2.53 -9.58
CA ILE A 93 -15.71 2.16 -10.30
C ILE A 93 -15.83 0.75 -10.90
N MET A 94 -16.42 -0.20 -10.18
CA MET A 94 -16.65 -1.56 -10.67
C MET A 94 -17.64 -1.58 -11.84
N ILE A 95 -18.73 -0.78 -11.79
CA ILE A 95 -19.68 -0.61 -12.89
C ILE A 95 -18.97 -0.02 -14.12
N TYR A 96 -18.17 1.03 -13.94
CA TYR A 96 -17.35 1.62 -15.01
C TYR A 96 -16.42 0.59 -15.66
N SER A 97 -15.79 -0.27 -14.84
CA SER A 97 -14.83 -1.28 -15.27
C SER A 97 -15.41 -2.32 -16.21
N VAL A 98 -16.72 -2.63 -16.13
CA VAL A 98 -17.38 -3.55 -17.04
C VAL A 98 -17.30 -3.07 -18.50
N GLY A 99 -17.40 -1.77 -18.71
CA GLY A 99 -17.26 -1.16 -20.04
C GLY A 99 -15.80 -0.93 -20.44
N TYR A 100 -15.03 -0.34 -19.53
CA TYR A 100 -13.66 0.12 -19.78
C TYR A 100 -12.68 -1.03 -20.04
N MET A 101 -12.77 -2.13 -19.29
CA MET A 101 -11.87 -3.27 -19.38
C MET A 101 -12.34 -4.34 -20.38
N LYS A 102 -13.41 -4.06 -21.14
CA LYS A 102 -13.98 -5.03 -22.07
C LYS A 102 -13.00 -5.38 -23.20
N GLY A 103 -12.63 -6.66 -23.29
CA GLY A 103 -11.70 -7.15 -24.30
C GLY A 103 -10.23 -7.19 -23.88
N GLU A 104 -9.91 -6.64 -22.71
CA GLU A 104 -8.56 -6.69 -22.15
C GLU A 104 -8.18 -8.11 -21.69
N PHE A 105 -6.87 -8.38 -21.70
CA PHE A 105 -6.37 -9.66 -21.19
C PHE A 105 -6.41 -9.73 -19.65
N GLY A 106 -6.39 -10.95 -19.11
CA GLY A 106 -6.26 -11.13 -17.65
C GLY A 106 -7.47 -10.71 -16.82
N MET A 107 -8.68 -10.64 -17.41
CA MET A 107 -9.89 -10.17 -16.76
C MET A 107 -10.25 -10.92 -15.48
N THR A 108 -10.00 -12.24 -15.40
CA THR A 108 -10.25 -13.02 -14.18
C THR A 108 -9.34 -12.56 -13.05
N ARG A 109 -8.05 -12.34 -13.33
CA ARG A 109 -7.09 -11.77 -12.39
C ARG A 109 -7.49 -10.35 -11.97
N TYR A 110 -7.94 -9.52 -12.91
CA TYR A 110 -8.41 -8.16 -12.66
C TYR A 110 -9.56 -8.15 -11.64
N TRP A 111 -10.64 -8.87 -11.89
CA TRP A 111 -11.81 -8.92 -11.01
C TRP A 111 -11.51 -9.56 -9.66
N PHE A 112 -10.64 -10.58 -9.63
CA PHE A 112 -10.14 -11.17 -8.39
C PHE A 112 -9.48 -10.11 -7.50
N PHE A 113 -8.48 -9.38 -8.03
CA PHE A 113 -7.77 -8.39 -7.24
C PHE A 113 -8.60 -7.13 -6.94
N MET A 114 -9.54 -6.74 -7.79
CA MET A 114 -10.45 -5.63 -7.50
C MET A 114 -11.33 -5.94 -6.28
N ASN A 115 -11.99 -7.10 -6.24
CA ASN A 115 -12.79 -7.53 -5.10
C ASN A 115 -11.93 -7.76 -3.85
N LEU A 116 -10.77 -8.40 -4.00
CA LEU A 116 -9.84 -8.61 -2.89
C LEU A 116 -9.39 -7.28 -2.28
N PHE A 117 -9.13 -6.27 -3.13
CA PHE A 117 -8.75 -4.94 -2.69
C PHE A 117 -9.85 -4.25 -1.88
N ILE A 118 -11.08 -4.25 -2.41
CA ILE A 118 -12.24 -3.67 -1.75
C ILE A 118 -12.48 -4.36 -0.40
N GLY A 119 -12.45 -5.69 -0.36
CA GLY A 119 -12.62 -6.47 0.86
C GLY A 119 -11.56 -6.17 1.92
N ASN A 120 -10.29 -6.10 1.53
CA ASN A 120 -9.21 -5.76 2.45
C ASN A 120 -9.29 -4.30 2.94
N MET A 121 -9.73 -3.36 2.09
CA MET A 121 -9.93 -1.98 2.54
C MET A 121 -11.09 -1.87 3.52
N LEU A 122 -12.19 -2.60 3.30
CA LEU A 122 -13.31 -2.69 4.25
C LEU A 122 -12.89 -3.39 5.55
N LEU A 123 -12.09 -4.46 5.49
CA LEU A 123 -11.49 -5.08 6.66
C LEU A 123 -10.66 -4.08 7.47
N LEU A 124 -9.79 -3.32 6.80
CA LEU A 124 -8.93 -2.31 7.41
C LEU A 124 -9.73 -1.27 8.20
N VAL A 125 -10.81 -0.74 7.61
CA VAL A 125 -11.58 0.34 8.24
C VAL A 125 -12.58 -0.14 9.29
N LEU A 126 -12.96 -1.41 9.25
CA LEU A 126 -13.91 -2.03 10.18
C LEU A 126 -13.23 -2.83 11.31
N ALA A 127 -11.94 -3.15 11.21
CA ALA A 127 -11.23 -3.89 12.24
C ALA A 127 -11.35 -3.20 13.62
N ASP A 128 -11.55 -3.98 14.67
CA ASP A 128 -11.61 -3.52 16.06
C ASP A 128 -10.25 -3.37 16.72
N ASN A 129 -9.20 -3.84 16.06
CA ASN A 129 -7.86 -3.92 16.61
C ASN A 129 -6.76 -3.69 15.59
N LEU A 130 -5.57 -3.30 16.07
CA LEU A 130 -4.40 -2.97 15.25
C LEU A 130 -3.88 -4.15 14.43
N LEU A 131 -3.96 -5.39 14.95
CA LEU A 131 -3.43 -6.55 14.24
C LEU A 131 -4.32 -6.94 13.07
N MET A 132 -5.63 -7.03 13.27
CA MET A 132 -6.59 -7.33 12.20
C MET A 132 -6.62 -6.21 11.15
N MET A 133 -6.53 -4.94 11.58
CA MET A 133 -6.36 -3.79 10.70
C MET A 133 -5.11 -3.96 9.83
N PHE A 134 -3.99 -4.41 10.41
CA PHE A 134 -2.73 -4.61 9.69
C PHE A 134 -2.83 -5.70 8.61
N PHE A 135 -3.62 -6.76 8.80
CA PHE A 135 -3.91 -7.73 7.73
C PHE A 135 -4.62 -7.08 6.55
N GLY A 136 -5.66 -6.28 6.81
CA GLY A 136 -6.32 -5.49 5.75
C GLY A 136 -5.36 -4.52 5.06
N TRP A 137 -4.49 -3.87 5.84
CA TRP A 137 -3.44 -2.95 5.38
C TRP A 137 -2.46 -3.62 4.41
N GLU A 138 -1.99 -4.79 4.74
CA GLU A 138 -1.09 -5.58 3.89
C GLU A 138 -1.79 -6.13 2.65
N GLY A 139 -3.03 -6.57 2.80
CA GLY A 139 -3.87 -7.02 1.68
C GLY A 139 -4.11 -5.92 0.64
N VAL A 140 -4.34 -4.68 1.09
CA VAL A 140 -4.42 -3.50 0.22
C VAL A 140 -3.10 -3.26 -0.52
N GLY A 141 -1.96 -3.41 0.15
CA GLY A 141 -0.63 -3.29 -0.46
C GLY A 141 -0.38 -4.33 -1.55
N LEU A 142 -0.69 -5.60 -1.28
CA LEU A 142 -0.57 -6.70 -2.23
C LEU A 142 -1.46 -6.48 -3.47
N CYS A 143 -2.72 -6.10 -3.26
CA CYS A 143 -3.65 -5.86 -4.37
C CYS A 143 -3.22 -4.69 -5.24
N SER A 144 -2.69 -3.61 -4.64
CA SER A 144 -2.18 -2.47 -5.39
C SER A 144 -1.00 -2.86 -6.28
N TYR A 145 -0.04 -3.61 -5.76
CA TYR A 145 1.08 -4.18 -6.54
C TYR A 145 0.58 -4.94 -7.76
N ALA A 146 -0.36 -5.88 -7.55
CA ALA A 146 -0.87 -6.74 -8.60
C ALA A 146 -1.70 -5.99 -9.66
N LEU A 147 -2.41 -4.92 -9.26
CA LEU A 147 -3.27 -4.13 -10.13
C LEU A 147 -2.50 -3.01 -10.86
N ILE A 148 -1.51 -2.38 -10.25
CA ILE A 148 -0.58 -1.45 -10.91
C ILE A 148 0.19 -2.20 -11.99
N GLY A 149 0.67 -3.41 -11.67
CA GLY A 149 1.33 -4.32 -12.60
C GLY A 149 0.36 -5.17 -13.43
N HIS A 150 -0.89 -4.73 -13.68
CA HIS A 150 -1.87 -5.52 -14.42
C HIS A 150 -1.37 -5.90 -15.82
N PHE A 151 -0.77 -4.96 -16.52
CA PHE A 151 -0.17 -5.14 -17.85
C PHE A 151 1.26 -5.71 -17.74
N TYR A 152 1.43 -6.82 -17.02
CA TYR A 152 2.70 -7.44 -16.65
C TYR A 152 3.55 -7.95 -17.83
N ARG A 153 3.06 -7.87 -19.07
CA ARG A 153 3.85 -8.12 -20.28
C ARG A 153 4.80 -6.99 -20.61
N ASP A 154 4.68 -5.88 -19.88
CA ASP A 154 5.54 -4.70 -19.99
C ASP A 154 5.63 -4.12 -21.41
N GLU A 155 4.53 -4.18 -22.18
CA GLU A 155 4.46 -3.58 -23.51
C GLU A 155 4.62 -2.05 -23.39
N PRO A 156 5.42 -1.41 -24.26
CA PRO A 156 5.77 0.01 -24.14
C PRO A 156 4.59 0.98 -24.10
N GLN A 157 3.46 0.61 -24.71
CA GLN A 157 2.23 1.41 -24.72
C GLN A 157 1.65 1.65 -23.31
N TYR A 158 1.95 0.76 -22.35
CA TYR A 158 1.48 0.86 -20.97
C TYR A 158 2.49 1.50 -20.02
N TRP A 159 3.69 1.88 -20.52
CA TRP A 159 4.70 2.55 -19.70
C TRP A 159 4.26 3.96 -19.35
N VAL A 160 4.83 4.52 -18.30
CA VAL A 160 4.66 5.93 -17.92
C VAL A 160 6.03 6.62 -17.92
N GLY A 161 6.02 7.94 -18.09
CA GLY A 161 7.23 8.73 -18.31
C GLY A 161 7.45 9.05 -19.78
N SER A 162 8.21 10.10 -20.08
CA SER A 162 8.56 10.46 -21.45
C SER A 162 9.67 9.56 -21.97
N PRO A 163 9.55 9.01 -23.19
CA PRO A 163 10.54 8.11 -23.77
C PRO A 163 11.95 8.69 -23.78
N GLY A 164 12.92 7.94 -23.28
CA GLY A 164 14.33 8.32 -23.22
C GLY A 164 14.68 9.38 -22.17
N ASP A 165 13.73 9.81 -21.34
CA ASP A 165 13.97 10.84 -20.35
C ASP A 165 14.69 10.32 -19.12
N THR A 166 15.69 11.09 -18.65
CA THR A 166 16.53 10.71 -17.50
C THR A 166 16.72 11.86 -16.53
N ALA A 167 16.79 11.55 -15.23
CA ALA A 167 17.16 12.46 -14.17
C ALA A 167 18.43 11.94 -13.49
N LEU A 168 19.49 12.72 -13.45
CA LEU A 168 20.80 12.31 -12.91
C LEU A 168 21.28 10.95 -13.47
N GLY A 169 20.98 10.62 -14.73
CA GLY A 169 21.35 9.34 -15.36
C GLY A 169 20.48 8.14 -14.95
N VAL A 170 19.38 8.37 -14.22
CA VAL A 170 18.35 7.37 -13.90
C VAL A 170 17.17 7.57 -14.84
N SER A 171 16.66 6.48 -15.44
CA SER A 171 15.49 6.54 -16.32
C SER A 171 14.24 6.96 -15.53
N GLU A 172 13.45 7.87 -16.12
CA GLU A 172 12.13 8.27 -15.59
C GLU A 172 10.99 7.48 -16.22
N GLU A 173 11.28 6.49 -17.05
CA GLU A 173 10.30 5.57 -17.61
C GLU A 173 10.14 4.34 -16.72
N TYR A 174 8.88 4.03 -16.45
CA TYR A 174 8.51 2.87 -15.63
C TYR A 174 7.57 1.95 -16.42
N SER A 175 7.98 0.69 -16.54
CA SER A 175 7.08 -0.37 -17.00
C SER A 175 6.08 -0.76 -15.89
N PRO A 176 4.92 -1.38 -16.23
CA PRO A 176 3.94 -1.82 -15.24
C PRO A 176 4.51 -2.68 -14.11
N THR A 177 5.39 -3.63 -14.42
CA THR A 177 6.01 -4.49 -13.40
C THR A 177 6.94 -3.70 -12.48
N LYS A 178 7.77 -2.80 -13.03
CA LYS A 178 8.65 -1.93 -12.22
C LYS A 178 7.86 -0.96 -11.34
N ALA A 179 6.80 -0.36 -11.88
CA ALA A 179 5.94 0.56 -11.15
C ALA A 179 5.20 -0.14 -10.00
N GLY A 180 4.67 -1.34 -10.23
CA GLY A 180 4.06 -2.16 -9.19
C GLY A 180 5.07 -2.52 -8.10
N MET A 181 6.27 -2.98 -8.47
CA MET A 181 7.34 -3.30 -7.51
C MET A 181 7.76 -2.07 -6.71
N LYS A 182 7.94 -0.91 -7.36
CA LYS A 182 8.26 0.36 -6.68
C LYS A 182 7.19 0.72 -5.64
N ALA A 183 5.90 0.64 -6.02
CA ALA A 183 4.80 0.91 -5.10
C ALA A 183 4.82 -0.03 -3.89
N PHE A 184 5.03 -1.31 -4.11
CA PHE A 184 5.11 -2.31 -3.04
C PHE A 184 6.28 -2.06 -2.10
N VAL A 185 7.49 -1.89 -2.62
CA VAL A 185 8.70 -1.69 -1.81
C VAL A 185 8.65 -0.39 -1.01
N MET A 186 8.25 0.72 -1.65
CA MET A 186 8.18 2.02 -0.96
C MET A 186 7.13 2.03 0.15
N THR A 187 5.96 1.45 -0.07
CA THR A 187 4.95 1.35 0.98
C THR A 187 5.39 0.41 2.10
N ARG A 188 6.13 -0.67 1.77
CA ARG A 188 6.65 -1.63 2.76
C ARG A 188 7.60 -0.98 3.77
N ILE A 189 8.37 0.02 3.39
CA ILE A 189 9.23 0.78 4.33
C ILE A 189 8.37 1.40 5.44
N GLY A 190 7.25 2.03 5.06
CA GLY A 190 6.29 2.58 6.02
C GLY A 190 5.60 1.49 6.86
N ASP A 191 5.25 0.37 6.23
CA ASP A 191 4.58 -0.76 6.86
C ASP A 191 5.45 -1.41 7.95
N ILE A 192 6.77 -1.50 7.74
CA ILE A 192 7.73 -1.99 8.76
C ILE A 192 7.74 -1.06 9.97
N ALA A 193 7.79 0.26 9.76
CA ALA A 193 7.75 1.21 10.87
C ALA A 193 6.44 1.09 11.67
N LEU A 194 5.30 0.98 10.97
CA LEU A 194 3.98 0.76 11.58
C LEU A 194 3.96 -0.54 12.40
N LEU A 195 4.48 -1.63 11.87
CA LEU A 195 4.49 -2.93 12.53
C LEU A 195 5.33 -2.90 13.81
N ILE A 196 6.50 -2.25 13.79
CA ILE A 196 7.32 -2.03 14.98
C ILE A 196 6.53 -1.27 16.05
N ALA A 197 5.83 -0.19 15.66
CA ALA A 197 5.01 0.58 16.59
C ALA A 197 3.85 -0.24 17.17
N ILE A 198 3.17 -1.05 16.36
CA ILE A 198 2.09 -1.95 16.80
C ILE A 198 2.61 -2.93 17.85
N PHE A 199 3.78 -3.54 17.64
CA PHE A 199 4.35 -4.47 18.60
C PHE A 199 4.88 -3.78 19.86
N LEU A 200 5.42 -2.55 19.75
CA LEU A 200 5.77 -1.76 20.93
C LEU A 200 4.53 -1.45 21.77
N ILE A 201 3.43 -1.01 21.14
CA ILE A 201 2.16 -0.80 21.85
C ILE A 201 1.71 -2.10 22.54
N PHE A 202 1.69 -3.22 21.81
CA PHE A 202 1.28 -4.51 22.37
C PHE A 202 2.15 -4.97 23.54
N ALA A 203 3.46 -4.78 23.46
CA ALA A 203 4.39 -5.18 24.51
C ALA A 203 4.04 -4.56 25.87
N PHE A 204 3.52 -3.33 25.88
CA PHE A 204 3.19 -2.59 27.09
C PHE A 204 1.68 -2.58 27.40
N ALA A 205 0.81 -2.58 26.37
CA ALA A 205 -0.64 -2.58 26.54
C ALA A 205 -1.23 -3.99 26.73
N ARG A 206 -0.55 -5.03 26.25
CA ARG A 206 -1.03 -6.43 26.21
C ARG A 206 -2.35 -6.62 25.46
N THR A 207 -2.70 -5.67 24.61
CA THR A 207 -3.89 -5.70 23.76
C THR A 207 -3.63 -4.94 22.46
N PHE A 208 -4.33 -5.34 21.41
CA PHE A 208 -4.40 -4.60 20.14
C PHE A 208 -5.73 -3.85 19.97
N ASN A 209 -6.73 -4.12 20.81
CA ASN A 209 -8.09 -3.61 20.67
C ASN A 209 -8.15 -2.10 20.94
N TYR A 210 -8.75 -1.34 20.01
CA TYR A 210 -8.81 0.13 20.09
C TYR A 210 -9.49 0.64 21.36
N ASN A 211 -10.63 0.04 21.74
CA ASN A 211 -11.38 0.48 22.91
C ASN A 211 -10.59 0.26 24.21
N GLN A 212 -9.88 -0.87 24.30
CA GLN A 212 -9.01 -1.16 25.45
C GLN A 212 -7.78 -0.24 25.50
N LEU A 213 -7.18 0.09 24.34
CA LEU A 213 -6.07 1.04 24.27
C LEU A 213 -6.48 2.43 24.74
N VAL A 214 -7.68 2.87 24.38
CA VAL A 214 -8.23 4.18 24.78
C VAL A 214 -8.59 4.22 26.26
N ALA A 215 -9.26 3.16 26.77
CA ALA A 215 -9.82 3.13 28.11
C ALA A 215 -8.80 3.40 29.23
N HIS A 216 -7.54 2.99 29.03
CA HIS A 216 -6.49 3.09 30.03
C HIS A 216 -5.34 4.01 29.67
N VAL A 217 -5.47 4.78 28.58
CA VAL A 217 -4.37 5.61 28.07
C VAL A 217 -3.97 6.72 29.06
N GLY A 218 -4.93 7.21 29.86
CA GLY A 218 -4.76 8.27 30.84
C GLY A 218 -4.21 7.84 32.21
N ASP A 219 -4.13 6.56 32.50
CA ASP A 219 -3.75 6.05 33.83
C ASP A 219 -2.23 6.16 34.09
N SER A 220 -1.84 6.41 35.34
CA SER A 220 -0.41 6.53 35.73
C SER A 220 0.43 5.27 35.50
N GLY A 221 -0.20 4.10 35.40
CA GLY A 221 0.40 2.81 35.04
C GLY A 221 0.13 2.35 33.62
N SER A 222 -0.41 3.23 32.76
CA SER A 222 -0.80 2.89 31.39
C SER A 222 0.38 2.46 30.51
N TRP A 223 0.03 1.84 29.38
CA TRP A 223 1.00 1.54 28.34
C TRP A 223 1.75 2.80 27.86
N ALA A 224 1.06 3.93 27.74
CA ALA A 224 1.63 5.20 27.33
C ALA A 224 2.61 5.74 28.38
N ALA A 225 2.25 5.70 29.67
CA ALA A 225 3.11 6.12 30.78
C ALA A 225 4.38 5.25 30.85
N ASN A 226 4.26 3.94 30.64
CA ASN A 226 5.41 3.02 30.64
C ASN A 226 6.35 3.28 29.47
N LEU A 227 5.83 3.49 28.24
CA LEU A 227 6.64 3.90 27.09
C LEU A 227 7.31 5.26 27.33
N ALA A 228 6.61 6.22 27.94
CA ALA A 228 7.16 7.55 28.24
C ALA A 228 8.33 7.47 29.23
N ARG A 229 8.24 6.66 30.29
CA ARG A 229 9.34 6.44 31.26
C ARG A 229 10.62 5.91 30.59
N LEU A 230 10.50 5.17 29.49
CA LEU A 230 11.61 4.67 28.67
C LEU A 230 12.03 5.64 27.56
N GLY A 231 11.38 6.78 27.43
CA GLY A 231 11.62 7.73 26.33
C GLY A 231 11.11 7.23 24.95
N LEU A 232 10.29 6.17 24.93
CA LEU A 232 9.84 5.51 23.70
C LEU A 232 8.46 5.97 23.21
N LEU A 233 7.69 6.77 23.95
CA LEU A 233 6.33 7.13 23.57
C LEU A 233 6.29 7.93 22.26
N LEU A 234 7.04 9.02 22.17
CA LEU A 234 7.13 9.82 20.93
C LEU A 234 7.74 9.04 19.76
N PRO A 235 8.85 8.29 19.90
CA PRO A 235 9.34 7.41 18.85
C PRO A 235 8.30 6.41 18.37
N THR A 236 7.53 5.78 19.27
CA THR A 236 6.46 4.84 18.92
C THR A 236 5.36 5.53 18.09
N ALA A 237 4.93 6.72 18.49
CA ALA A 237 3.94 7.50 17.74
C ALA A 237 4.47 7.90 16.35
N LEU A 238 5.73 8.31 16.23
CA LEU A 238 6.34 8.64 14.93
C LEU A 238 6.52 7.40 14.04
N LEU A 239 6.94 6.27 14.58
CA LEU A 239 7.00 5.00 13.85
C LEU A 239 5.62 4.56 13.38
N PHE A 240 4.59 4.74 14.21
CA PHE A 240 3.21 4.47 13.82
C PHE A 240 2.78 5.31 12.61
N PHE A 241 3.15 6.59 12.57
CA PHE A 241 2.88 7.48 11.44
C PHE A 241 3.64 7.08 10.16
N GLY A 242 4.69 6.27 10.25
CA GLY A 242 5.41 5.72 9.10
C GLY A 242 4.51 4.97 8.11
N GLY A 243 3.54 4.17 8.60
CA GLY A 243 2.54 3.52 7.75
C GLY A 243 1.70 4.51 6.95
N PRO A 244 1.03 5.48 7.58
CA PRO A 244 0.39 6.62 6.93
C PRO A 244 1.25 7.32 5.88
N ILE A 245 2.52 7.60 6.16
CA ILE A 245 3.47 8.19 5.19
C ILE A 245 3.58 7.30 3.95
N GLY A 246 3.76 6.01 4.10
CA GLY A 246 3.92 5.05 2.99
C GLY A 246 2.66 4.93 2.14
N LYS A 247 1.54 4.51 2.72
CA LYS A 247 0.28 4.25 1.97
C LYS A 247 -0.37 5.52 1.42
N SER A 248 -0.28 6.63 2.14
CA SER A 248 -0.85 7.93 1.71
C SER A 248 0.11 8.76 0.89
N ALA A 249 1.22 8.19 0.44
CA ALA A 249 2.20 8.82 -0.44
C ALA A 249 2.64 10.21 0.08
N GLN A 250 3.02 10.29 1.36
CA GLN A 250 3.55 11.50 1.96
C GLN A 250 5.08 11.53 1.86
N PHE A 251 5.66 12.72 1.88
CA PHE A 251 7.12 12.87 1.91
C PHE A 251 7.71 12.14 3.14
N PRO A 252 8.79 11.38 2.97
CA PRO A 252 9.61 11.16 1.78
C PRO A 252 9.19 9.96 0.90
N LEU A 253 8.07 9.29 1.13
CA LEU A 253 7.67 8.07 0.42
C LEU A 253 6.61 8.30 -0.69
N GLN A 254 6.53 9.50 -1.28
CA GLN A 254 5.48 9.88 -2.25
C GLN A 254 5.72 9.38 -3.68
N GLU A 255 6.96 9.05 -4.07
CA GLU A 255 7.36 8.87 -5.48
C GLU A 255 6.80 7.62 -6.18
N TRP A 256 6.18 6.71 -5.44
CA TRP A 256 5.54 5.54 -6.05
C TRP A 256 4.21 5.88 -6.72
N LEU A 257 3.47 6.86 -6.20
CA LEU A 257 2.09 7.10 -6.61
C LEU A 257 1.96 7.65 -8.04
N PRO A 258 2.81 8.58 -8.52
CA PRO A 258 2.79 9.02 -9.91
C PRO A 258 3.16 7.95 -10.93
N ASP A 259 4.00 6.99 -10.54
CA ASP A 259 4.41 5.88 -11.43
C ASP A 259 3.38 4.73 -11.43
N ALA A 260 2.52 4.65 -10.41
CA ALA A 260 1.39 3.72 -10.36
C ALA A 260 0.38 3.93 -11.51
N MET A 261 0.56 4.98 -12.33
CA MET A 261 -0.30 5.29 -13.47
C MET A 261 -0.17 4.33 -14.65
N THR A 262 0.72 3.36 -14.60
CA THR A 262 0.82 2.22 -15.53
C THR A 262 -0.40 1.30 -15.49
N GLY A 263 -1.09 1.20 -14.35
CA GLY A 263 -2.29 0.39 -14.18
C GLY A 263 -3.51 0.96 -14.95
N PRO A 264 -4.57 0.16 -15.17
CA PRO A 264 -5.82 0.62 -15.77
C PRO A 264 -6.40 1.87 -15.07
N ALA A 265 -7.13 2.73 -15.79
CA ALA A 265 -7.68 3.96 -15.21
C ALA A 265 -8.69 3.69 -14.07
N SER A 266 -9.43 2.60 -14.14
CA SER A 266 -10.31 2.11 -13.07
C SER A 266 -9.54 1.75 -11.79
N VAL A 267 -8.38 1.11 -11.92
CA VAL A 267 -7.48 0.83 -10.80
C VAL A 267 -6.93 2.13 -10.21
N SER A 268 -6.50 3.07 -11.08
CA SER A 268 -6.06 4.40 -10.64
C SER A 268 -7.17 5.13 -9.87
N ALA A 269 -8.42 5.08 -10.36
CA ALA A 269 -9.56 5.65 -9.66
C ALA A 269 -9.77 5.01 -8.27
N LEU A 270 -9.68 3.68 -8.17
CA LEU A 270 -9.86 2.95 -6.91
C LEU A 270 -8.78 3.32 -5.88
N ILE A 271 -7.50 3.30 -6.28
CA ILE A 271 -6.36 3.63 -5.41
C ILE A 271 -6.46 5.06 -4.89
N HIS A 272 -6.74 6.02 -5.78
CA HIS A 272 -6.66 7.45 -5.48
C HIS A 272 -7.92 8.03 -4.84
N ALA A 273 -9.11 7.49 -5.16
CA ALA A 273 -10.35 8.08 -4.69
C ALA A 273 -10.91 7.42 -3.43
N ALA A 274 -10.92 6.09 -3.35
CA ALA A 274 -11.70 5.40 -2.34
C ALA A 274 -10.86 4.58 -1.34
N THR A 275 -9.65 4.12 -1.72
CA THR A 275 -8.99 3.06 -0.97
C THR A 275 -7.58 3.44 -0.48
N MET A 276 -6.53 2.93 -1.07
CA MET A 276 -5.17 2.84 -0.52
C MET A 276 -4.66 4.15 0.09
N VAL A 277 -4.72 5.26 -0.66
CA VAL A 277 -4.18 6.54 -0.16
C VAL A 277 -5.00 7.16 0.97
N LYS A 278 -6.23 6.67 1.20
CA LYS A 278 -7.08 7.07 2.33
C LYS A 278 -6.81 6.26 3.60
N ALA A 279 -6.20 5.09 3.46
CA ALA A 279 -5.90 4.21 4.59
C ALA A 279 -5.02 4.92 5.63
N GLY A 280 -3.99 5.67 5.21
CA GLY A 280 -3.16 6.42 6.16
C GLY A 280 -3.90 7.59 6.80
N VAL A 281 -4.74 8.31 6.06
CA VAL A 281 -5.58 9.38 6.63
C VAL A 281 -6.54 8.79 7.67
N PHE A 282 -7.22 7.68 7.33
CA PHE A 282 -8.08 6.96 8.26
C PHE A 282 -7.33 6.51 9.52
N LEU A 283 -6.18 5.88 9.36
CA LEU A 283 -5.40 5.37 10.49
C LEU A 283 -4.87 6.49 11.40
N THR A 284 -4.44 7.61 10.80
CA THR A 284 -4.07 8.82 11.53
C THR A 284 -5.28 9.40 12.27
N GLY A 285 -6.46 9.40 11.65
CA GLY A 285 -7.71 9.78 12.30
C GLY A 285 -8.12 8.82 13.41
N ARG A 286 -7.96 7.50 13.21
CA ARG A 286 -8.33 6.48 14.21
C ARG A 286 -7.47 6.56 15.47
N MET A 287 -6.15 6.68 15.32
CA MET A 287 -5.21 6.67 16.44
C MET A 287 -4.78 8.08 16.90
N GLY A 288 -5.06 9.12 16.12
CA GLY A 288 -4.74 10.50 16.47
C GLY A 288 -5.24 10.92 17.86
N PRO A 289 -6.53 10.74 18.19
CA PRO A 289 -7.06 11.03 19.52
C PRO A 289 -6.37 10.25 20.65
N VAL A 290 -6.03 8.97 20.42
CA VAL A 290 -5.31 8.14 21.39
C VAL A 290 -3.93 8.70 21.67
N PHE A 291 -3.18 9.03 20.62
CA PHE A 291 -1.86 9.66 20.75
C PHE A 291 -1.95 11.07 21.30
N PHE A 292 -3.01 11.83 21.01
CA PHE A 292 -3.21 13.14 21.59
C PHE A 292 -3.31 13.05 23.11
N ILE A 293 -4.13 12.16 23.65
CA ILE A 293 -4.28 11.96 25.09
C ILE A 293 -2.97 11.42 25.71
N ALA A 294 -2.36 10.43 25.08
CA ALA A 294 -1.11 9.85 25.57
C ALA A 294 0.01 10.89 25.68
N LEU A 295 0.21 11.68 24.62
CA LEU A 295 1.31 12.65 24.52
C LEU A 295 1.04 13.94 25.33
N SER A 296 -0.24 14.30 25.58
CA SER A 296 -0.60 15.49 26.36
C SER A 296 -0.10 15.42 27.80
N GLN A 297 -0.04 14.22 28.38
CA GLN A 297 0.48 13.99 29.74
C GLN A 297 1.98 14.30 29.88
N PHE A 298 2.71 14.31 28.76
CA PHE A 298 4.18 14.47 28.73
C PHE A 298 4.64 15.68 27.91
N ASN A 299 3.72 16.60 27.56
CA ASN A 299 3.97 17.78 26.74
C ASN A 299 4.62 17.49 25.38
N GLN A 300 4.28 16.35 24.75
CA GLN A 300 4.85 15.89 23.48
C GLN A 300 3.89 16.02 22.29
N VAL A 301 2.70 16.60 22.49
CA VAL A 301 1.69 16.80 21.42
C VAL A 301 2.23 17.64 20.27
N PRO A 302 2.88 18.80 20.50
CA PRO A 302 3.37 19.62 19.39
C PRO A 302 4.43 18.92 18.53
N GLN A 303 5.27 18.06 19.13
CA GLN A 303 6.29 17.32 18.39
C GLN A 303 5.66 16.32 17.41
N PHE A 304 4.69 15.53 17.85
CA PHE A 304 4.05 14.54 17.00
C PHE A 304 3.12 15.16 15.94
N PHE A 305 2.17 15.99 16.38
CA PHE A 305 1.22 16.61 15.48
C PHE A 305 1.86 17.66 14.58
N GLY A 306 2.92 18.32 15.05
CA GLY A 306 3.76 19.19 14.25
C GLY A 306 4.41 18.46 13.09
N VAL A 307 4.97 17.27 13.30
CA VAL A 307 5.53 16.43 12.23
C VAL A 307 4.46 16.08 11.19
N ILE A 308 3.26 15.67 11.63
CA ILE A 308 2.14 15.37 10.71
C ILE A 308 1.77 16.60 9.87
N ALA A 309 1.62 17.78 10.51
CA ALA A 309 1.24 19.02 9.85
C ALA A 309 2.28 19.47 8.82
N TRP A 310 3.57 19.46 9.19
CA TRP A 310 4.66 19.86 8.30
C TRP A 310 4.84 18.90 7.12
N ILE A 311 4.83 17.59 7.38
CA ILE A 311 4.89 16.59 6.30
C ILE A 311 3.71 16.78 5.35
N GLY A 312 2.49 16.98 5.87
CA GLY A 312 1.31 17.24 5.05
C GLY A 312 1.45 18.48 4.17
N ALA A 313 1.83 19.63 4.76
CA ALA A 313 1.96 20.89 4.02
C ALA A 313 3.08 20.84 2.96
N LEU A 314 4.26 20.30 3.31
CA LEU A 314 5.38 20.16 2.38
C LEU A 314 5.04 19.21 1.24
N THR A 315 4.39 18.08 1.53
CA THR A 315 3.94 17.13 0.51
C THR A 315 2.93 17.77 -0.44
N ALA A 316 1.99 18.56 0.11
CA ALA A 316 0.99 19.24 -0.68
C ALA A 316 1.62 20.21 -1.70
N LEU A 317 2.59 21.02 -1.26
CA LEU A 317 3.31 21.96 -2.12
C LEU A 317 4.18 21.24 -3.16
N LEU A 318 4.98 20.29 -2.72
CA LEU A 318 5.88 19.50 -3.58
C LEU A 318 5.10 18.86 -4.73
N ALA A 319 4.00 18.17 -4.42
CA ALA A 319 3.19 17.51 -5.43
C ALA A 319 2.47 18.50 -6.35
N ALA A 320 2.00 19.64 -5.85
CA ALA A 320 1.37 20.67 -6.66
C ALA A 320 2.32 21.26 -7.70
N THR A 321 3.60 21.50 -7.34
CA THR A 321 4.62 21.99 -8.28
C THR A 321 4.89 20.98 -9.42
N GLN A 322 4.89 19.70 -9.10
CA GLN A 322 5.04 18.62 -10.09
C GLN A 322 3.81 18.51 -11.00
N ALA A 323 2.59 18.63 -10.45
CA ALA A 323 1.35 18.64 -11.22
C ALA A 323 1.30 19.80 -12.25
N ALA A 324 1.85 20.97 -11.88
CA ALA A 324 1.85 22.15 -12.74
C ALA A 324 2.65 21.97 -14.04
N VAL A 325 3.61 21.06 -14.08
CA VAL A 325 4.50 20.81 -15.22
C VAL A 325 4.34 19.44 -15.87
N ALA A 326 3.61 18.52 -15.24
CA ALA A 326 3.42 17.17 -15.76
C ALA A 326 2.71 17.17 -17.11
N ARG A 327 3.13 16.31 -18.03
CA ARG A 327 2.59 16.19 -19.39
C ARG A 327 1.48 15.14 -19.52
N GLU A 328 1.55 14.09 -18.71
CA GLU A 328 0.57 12.99 -18.72
C GLU A 328 -0.63 13.33 -17.84
N ILE A 329 -1.85 13.21 -18.40
CA ILE A 329 -3.10 13.54 -17.69
C ILE A 329 -3.26 12.74 -16.38
N LYS A 330 -2.94 11.43 -16.40
CA LYS A 330 -3.00 10.58 -15.19
C LYS A 330 -1.97 11.01 -14.15
N LYS A 331 -0.76 11.44 -14.56
CA LYS A 331 0.26 11.94 -13.61
C LYS A 331 -0.17 13.27 -12.97
N VAL A 332 -0.80 14.20 -13.72
CA VAL A 332 -1.39 15.40 -13.12
C VAL A 332 -2.40 15.03 -12.04
N LEU A 333 -3.29 14.07 -12.31
CA LEU A 333 -4.27 13.59 -11.34
C LEU A 333 -3.65 12.85 -10.16
N ALA A 334 -2.54 12.13 -10.37
CA ALA A 334 -1.80 11.47 -9.30
C ALA A 334 -1.13 12.47 -8.35
N TYR A 335 -0.36 13.42 -8.90
CA TYR A 335 0.25 14.49 -8.10
C TYR A 335 -0.79 15.35 -7.37
N SER A 336 -1.91 15.65 -8.03
CA SER A 336 -3.00 16.35 -7.35
C SER A 336 -3.62 15.52 -6.22
N THR A 337 -3.59 14.18 -6.29
CA THR A 337 -4.00 13.33 -5.16
C THR A 337 -3.01 13.42 -4.01
N VAL A 338 -1.69 13.29 -4.27
CA VAL A 338 -0.65 13.47 -3.26
C VAL A 338 -0.81 14.81 -2.54
N SER A 339 -1.03 15.88 -3.33
CA SER A 339 -1.26 17.23 -2.80
C SER A 339 -2.49 17.31 -1.89
N GLN A 340 -3.65 16.75 -2.30
CA GLN A 340 -4.88 16.81 -1.50
C GLN A 340 -4.80 15.92 -0.24
N ILE A 341 -4.12 14.79 -0.30
CA ILE A 341 -3.84 13.98 0.90
C ILE A 341 -2.92 14.77 1.86
N GLY A 342 -1.95 15.54 1.32
CA GLY A 342 -1.15 16.47 2.11
C GLY A 342 -2.00 17.48 2.90
N TYR A 343 -3.05 18.04 2.30
CA TYR A 343 -4.02 18.89 3.02
C TYR A 343 -4.77 18.14 4.12
N MET A 344 -5.16 16.88 3.89
CA MET A 344 -5.82 16.08 4.92
C MET A 344 -4.88 15.79 6.10
N MET A 345 -3.61 15.47 5.83
CA MET A 345 -2.60 15.28 6.86
C MET A 345 -2.29 16.60 7.60
N LEU A 346 -2.20 17.73 6.89
CA LEU A 346 -2.10 19.05 7.51
C LEU A 346 -3.25 19.28 8.48
N ALA A 347 -4.50 19.02 8.08
CA ALA A 347 -5.65 19.20 8.96
C ALA A 347 -5.59 18.32 10.21
N LEU A 348 -5.23 17.03 10.05
CA LEU A 348 -5.07 16.11 11.17
C LEU A 348 -3.90 16.50 12.09
N GLY A 349 -2.82 17.06 11.55
CA GLY A 349 -1.73 17.62 12.33
C GLY A 349 -2.16 18.88 13.09
N LEU A 350 -2.90 19.78 12.44
CA LEU A 350 -3.45 20.97 13.06
C LEU A 350 -4.46 20.66 14.18
N ALA A 351 -5.13 19.50 14.13
CA ALA A 351 -5.99 19.06 15.22
C ALA A 351 -5.27 19.06 16.57
N GLY A 352 -4.04 18.55 16.63
CA GLY A 352 -3.25 18.55 17.87
C GLY A 352 -2.51 19.84 18.15
N LEU A 353 -2.35 20.74 17.17
CA LEU A 353 -1.67 22.02 17.33
C LEU A 353 -2.62 23.17 17.66
N SER A 354 -3.92 23.02 17.42
CA SER A 354 -4.94 24.02 17.68
C SER A 354 -5.63 23.77 19.03
N ALA A 355 -6.24 24.80 19.58
CA ALA A 355 -7.06 24.68 20.78
C ALA A 355 -8.35 23.86 20.56
N ASN A 356 -8.69 23.55 19.30
CA ASN A 356 -9.88 22.80 18.92
C ASN A 356 -9.51 21.55 18.10
N PHE A 357 -9.22 20.46 18.79
CA PHE A 357 -8.86 19.18 18.17
C PHE A 357 -9.92 18.72 17.15
N LEU A 358 -11.20 18.84 17.50
CA LEU A 358 -12.31 18.37 16.69
C LEU A 358 -12.40 19.10 15.33
N ALA A 359 -12.08 20.40 15.30
CA ALA A 359 -12.12 21.18 14.07
C ALA A 359 -11.11 20.66 13.02
N GLY A 360 -9.85 20.42 13.41
CA GLY A 360 -8.84 19.85 12.50
C GLY A 360 -9.15 18.42 12.08
N TYR A 361 -9.59 17.63 13.05
CA TYR A 361 -9.99 16.24 12.82
C TYR A 361 -11.11 16.11 11.79
N THR A 362 -12.19 16.86 11.96
CA THR A 362 -13.33 16.83 11.06
C THR A 362 -13.05 17.49 9.71
N ALA A 363 -12.28 18.59 9.68
CA ALA A 363 -11.87 19.21 8.41
C ALA A 363 -11.11 18.22 7.51
N GLY A 364 -10.18 17.44 8.09
CA GLY A 364 -9.45 16.40 7.36
C GLY A 364 -10.36 15.31 6.80
N LEU A 365 -11.30 14.80 7.61
CA LEU A 365 -12.21 13.72 7.20
C LEU A 365 -13.29 14.20 6.22
N LEU A 366 -13.83 15.41 6.36
CA LEU A 366 -14.77 15.98 5.40
C LEU A 366 -14.08 16.26 4.06
N HIS A 367 -12.80 16.68 4.08
CA HIS A 367 -12.02 16.83 2.86
C HIS A 367 -11.72 15.48 2.20
N LEU A 368 -11.55 14.42 2.98
CA LEU A 368 -11.44 13.05 2.48
C LEU A 368 -12.69 12.62 1.70
N LEU A 369 -13.89 12.88 2.23
CA LEU A 369 -15.16 12.59 1.55
C LEU A 369 -15.28 13.37 0.23
N SER A 370 -15.11 14.69 0.29
CA SER A 370 -15.16 15.57 -0.89
C SER A 370 -14.19 15.10 -1.98
N HIS A 371 -12.94 14.86 -1.59
CA HIS A 371 -11.88 14.39 -2.48
C HIS A 371 -12.22 13.03 -3.11
N ALA A 372 -12.80 12.10 -2.36
CA ALA A 372 -13.14 10.78 -2.87
C ALA A 372 -14.11 10.89 -4.06
N VAL A 373 -15.11 11.76 -3.95
CA VAL A 373 -16.13 11.96 -4.98
C VAL A 373 -15.55 12.63 -6.23
N PHE A 374 -14.94 13.80 -6.10
CA PHE A 374 -14.46 14.50 -7.30
C PHE A 374 -13.26 13.82 -7.95
N LYS A 375 -12.43 13.12 -7.19
CA LYS A 375 -11.25 12.44 -7.72
C LYS A 375 -11.62 11.20 -8.51
N ALA A 376 -12.59 10.41 -8.04
CA ALA A 376 -13.11 9.27 -8.80
C ALA A 376 -13.66 9.73 -10.16
N SER A 377 -14.46 10.80 -10.18
CA SER A 377 -14.97 11.38 -11.41
C SER A 377 -13.85 11.75 -12.38
N LEU A 378 -12.82 12.47 -11.91
CA LEU A 378 -11.70 12.90 -12.75
C LEU A 378 -10.92 11.74 -13.35
N PHE A 379 -10.59 10.71 -12.55
CA PHE A 379 -9.87 9.55 -13.05
C PHE A 379 -10.67 8.71 -14.04
N LEU A 380 -11.96 8.50 -13.79
CA LEU A 380 -12.81 7.74 -14.71
C LEU A 380 -13.03 8.49 -16.03
N ALA A 381 -13.29 9.80 -15.96
CA ALA A 381 -13.41 10.64 -17.17
C ALA A 381 -12.10 10.71 -17.95
N ALA A 382 -10.96 10.92 -17.27
CA ALA A 382 -9.63 10.88 -17.90
C ALA A 382 -9.34 9.51 -18.54
N GLY A 383 -9.78 8.40 -17.91
CA GLY A 383 -9.67 7.07 -18.48
C GLY A 383 -10.38 6.95 -19.84
N TRP A 384 -11.56 7.57 -19.99
CA TRP A 384 -12.24 7.60 -21.26
C TRP A 384 -11.54 8.48 -22.29
N VAL A 385 -11.03 9.65 -21.86
CA VAL A 385 -10.22 10.52 -22.74
C VAL A 385 -9.02 9.76 -23.30
N LEU A 386 -8.26 9.05 -22.45
CA LEU A 386 -7.14 8.21 -22.87
C LEU A 386 -7.53 7.11 -23.86
N HIS A 387 -8.69 6.48 -23.65
CA HIS A 387 -9.18 5.43 -24.54
C HIS A 387 -9.51 5.94 -25.94
N VAL A 388 -10.09 7.15 -26.03
CA VAL A 388 -10.50 7.74 -27.30
C VAL A 388 -9.34 8.37 -28.05
N THR A 389 -8.38 8.96 -27.31
CA THR A 389 -7.22 9.61 -27.93
C THR A 389 -6.04 8.69 -28.15
N GLU A 390 -6.08 7.46 -27.63
CA GLU A 390 -4.98 6.49 -27.69
C GLU A 390 -3.63 7.09 -27.24
N SER A 391 -3.65 8.17 -26.47
CA SER A 391 -2.46 8.84 -25.94
C SER A 391 -2.62 9.18 -24.46
N ARG A 392 -1.50 9.15 -23.72
CA ARG A 392 -1.43 9.60 -22.33
C ARG A 392 -1.00 11.06 -22.19
N PHE A 393 -0.45 11.66 -23.24
CA PHE A 393 0.10 13.01 -23.22
C PHE A 393 -0.97 14.04 -23.56
N MET A 394 -1.12 15.04 -22.70
CA MET A 394 -2.12 16.10 -22.90
C MET A 394 -1.85 16.95 -24.15
N ASP A 395 -0.59 17.12 -24.52
CA ASP A 395 -0.19 17.84 -25.73
C ASP A 395 -0.56 17.11 -27.05
N GLU A 396 -0.91 15.83 -26.97
CA GLU A 396 -1.44 15.03 -28.07
C GLU A 396 -2.98 14.98 -28.09
N MET A 397 -3.66 15.79 -27.26
CA MET A 397 -5.12 15.90 -27.16
C MET A 397 -5.60 17.22 -27.77
N GLY A 398 -6.61 17.83 -27.20
CA GLY A 398 -7.15 19.13 -27.56
C GLY A 398 -8.48 19.05 -28.32
N GLY A 399 -9.31 20.11 -28.20
CA GLY A 399 -10.57 20.25 -28.93
C GLY A 399 -11.67 19.23 -28.57
N LEU A 400 -11.50 18.42 -27.55
CA LEU A 400 -12.39 17.28 -27.23
C LEU A 400 -13.76 17.72 -26.70
N ALA A 401 -13.91 18.96 -26.19
CA ALA A 401 -15.14 19.43 -25.56
C ALA A 401 -16.38 19.38 -26.48
N LYS A 402 -16.19 19.53 -27.77
CA LYS A 402 -17.32 19.52 -28.74
C LYS A 402 -17.82 18.08 -29.00
N ALA A 403 -16.90 17.12 -29.06
CA ALA A 403 -17.20 15.70 -29.33
C ALA A 403 -17.64 14.96 -28.08
N MET A 404 -17.16 15.36 -26.89
CA MET A 404 -17.34 14.70 -25.61
C MET A 404 -17.91 15.66 -24.56
N ARG A 405 -19.13 16.13 -24.77
CA ARG A 405 -19.74 17.21 -23.97
C ARG A 405 -19.97 16.82 -22.51
N LEU A 406 -20.51 15.63 -22.27
CA LEU A 406 -20.82 15.16 -20.91
C LEU A 406 -19.56 14.77 -20.14
N THR A 407 -18.60 14.14 -20.82
CA THR A 407 -17.27 13.86 -20.26
C THR A 407 -16.56 15.16 -19.88
N SER A 408 -16.57 16.16 -20.78
CA SER A 408 -15.97 17.47 -20.53
C SER A 408 -16.65 18.23 -19.39
N ALA A 409 -17.97 18.19 -19.32
CA ALA A 409 -18.74 18.77 -18.21
C ALA A 409 -18.39 18.08 -16.87
N SER A 410 -18.27 16.75 -16.87
CA SER A 410 -17.86 15.99 -15.66
C SER A 410 -16.47 16.39 -15.20
N MET A 411 -15.50 16.51 -16.11
CA MET A 411 -14.14 16.95 -15.79
C MET A 411 -14.12 18.40 -15.30
N LEU A 412 -14.94 19.29 -15.87
CA LEU A 412 -15.05 20.68 -15.43
C LEU A 412 -15.62 20.76 -14.00
N LEU A 413 -16.77 20.12 -13.73
CA LEU A 413 -17.41 20.14 -12.41
C LEU A 413 -16.50 19.58 -11.32
N ALA A 414 -15.90 18.42 -11.58
CA ALA A 414 -14.97 17.80 -10.64
C ALA A 414 -13.65 18.59 -10.50
N GLY A 415 -13.19 19.23 -11.58
CA GLY A 415 -12.05 20.14 -11.60
C GLY A 415 -12.28 21.40 -10.76
N LEU A 416 -13.44 22.03 -10.86
CA LEU A 416 -13.82 23.18 -10.02
C LEU A 416 -13.87 22.80 -8.54
N SER A 417 -14.36 21.59 -8.23
CA SER A 417 -14.30 21.06 -6.86
C SER A 417 -12.86 20.86 -6.38
N LEU A 418 -11.98 20.29 -7.23
CA LEU A 418 -10.55 20.13 -6.93
C LEU A 418 -9.86 21.48 -6.67
N MET A 419 -10.18 22.52 -7.45
CA MET A 419 -9.65 23.88 -7.23
C MET A 419 -10.11 24.47 -5.88
N GLY A 420 -11.28 24.10 -5.41
CA GLY A 420 -11.91 24.69 -4.23
C GLY A 420 -12.68 25.97 -4.58
N ILE A 421 -13.46 25.93 -5.65
CA ILE A 421 -14.30 27.04 -6.09
C ILE A 421 -15.73 26.87 -5.57
N PRO A 422 -16.38 27.96 -5.05
CA PRO A 422 -17.80 27.89 -4.69
C PRO A 422 -18.68 27.53 -5.90
N PRO A 423 -19.77 26.78 -5.73
CA PRO A 423 -20.30 26.18 -4.51
C PRO A 423 -19.91 24.71 -4.29
N PHE A 424 -18.84 24.23 -4.91
CA PHE A 424 -18.44 22.83 -4.88
C PHE A 424 -17.94 22.37 -3.50
N SER A 425 -17.99 21.05 -3.24
CA SER A 425 -17.64 20.46 -1.94
C SER A 425 -16.18 20.73 -1.52
N GLY A 426 -15.24 20.75 -2.47
CA GLY A 426 -13.84 21.06 -2.22
C GLY A 426 -13.57 22.47 -1.70
N PHE A 427 -14.43 23.42 -1.98
CA PHE A 427 -14.37 24.78 -1.47
C PHE A 427 -14.46 24.81 0.06
N TRP A 428 -15.57 24.33 0.61
CA TRP A 428 -15.83 24.34 2.04
C TRP A 428 -14.76 23.61 2.84
N THR A 429 -14.38 22.43 2.38
CA THR A 429 -13.47 21.58 3.12
C THR A 429 -12.02 22.06 3.07
N LYS A 430 -11.60 22.67 1.95
CA LYS A 430 -10.26 23.25 1.83
C LYS A 430 -10.15 24.56 2.62
N ASP A 431 -11.17 25.38 2.55
CA ASP A 431 -11.23 26.62 3.32
C ASP A 431 -11.18 26.37 4.84
N ALA A 432 -11.90 25.37 5.33
CA ALA A 432 -11.83 24.95 6.73
C ALA A 432 -10.39 24.61 7.17
N ILE A 433 -9.58 23.98 6.32
CA ILE A 433 -8.18 23.66 6.62
C ILE A 433 -7.31 24.92 6.63
N LEU A 434 -7.50 25.80 5.67
CA LEU A 434 -6.77 27.07 5.57
C LEU A 434 -7.09 27.99 6.75
N SER A 435 -8.37 28.18 7.05
CA SER A 435 -8.83 28.98 8.19
C SER A 435 -8.29 28.45 9.51
N LEU A 436 -8.31 27.13 9.72
CA LEU A 436 -7.76 26.51 10.91
C LEU A 436 -6.24 26.75 11.04
N SER A 437 -5.50 26.70 9.93
CA SER A 437 -4.06 26.99 9.92
C SER A 437 -3.77 28.43 10.38
N PHE A 438 -4.51 29.39 9.86
CA PHE A 438 -4.36 30.80 10.19
C PHE A 438 -4.77 31.11 11.63
N LEU A 439 -5.98 30.70 12.03
CA LEU A 439 -6.56 30.95 13.36
C LEU A 439 -5.78 30.21 14.46
N GLY A 440 -5.17 29.07 14.14
CA GLY A 440 -4.27 28.33 15.02
C GLY A 440 -2.86 28.92 15.12
N GLY A 441 -2.60 30.10 14.53
CA GLY A 441 -1.29 30.78 14.59
C GLY A 441 -0.19 30.12 13.77
N GLN A 442 -0.53 29.14 12.92
CA GLN A 442 0.42 28.39 12.10
C GLN A 442 0.62 29.09 10.73
N TYR A 443 1.10 30.33 10.75
CA TYR A 443 1.15 31.20 9.56
C TYR A 443 2.02 30.66 8.43
N ILE A 444 3.13 29.95 8.75
CA ILE A 444 4.00 29.36 7.72
C ILE A 444 3.26 28.21 7.02
N LEU A 445 2.60 27.33 7.78
CA LEU A 445 1.78 26.24 7.22
C LEU A 445 0.62 26.77 6.39
N TYR A 446 -0.02 27.86 6.85
CA TYR A 446 -1.04 28.59 6.08
C TYR A 446 -0.48 29.10 4.74
N GLY A 447 0.68 29.75 4.77
CA GLY A 447 1.34 30.26 3.54
C GLY A 447 1.68 29.16 2.54
N LEU A 448 2.20 28.02 3.00
CA LEU A 448 2.47 26.84 2.17
C LEU A 448 1.17 26.29 1.57
N ALA A 449 0.12 26.15 2.38
CA ALA A 449 -1.17 25.65 1.93
C ALA A 449 -1.85 26.62 0.94
N LEU A 450 -1.79 27.93 1.20
CA LEU A 450 -2.34 28.95 0.30
C LEU A 450 -1.61 28.99 -1.05
N THR A 451 -0.27 28.90 -1.06
CA THR A 451 0.54 28.77 -2.27
C THR A 451 0.17 27.50 -3.05
N THR A 452 -0.07 26.42 -2.34
CA THR A 452 -0.54 25.16 -2.95
C THR A 452 -1.92 25.32 -3.56
N ALA A 453 -2.84 26.09 -2.97
CA ALA A 453 -4.15 26.40 -3.55
C ALA A 453 -4.04 27.17 -4.86
N PHE A 454 -3.14 28.18 -4.93
CA PHE A 454 -2.80 28.88 -6.17
C PHE A 454 -2.36 27.93 -7.28
N ILE A 455 -1.38 27.08 -6.98
CA ILE A 455 -0.84 26.11 -7.95
C ILE A 455 -1.91 25.07 -8.34
N THR A 456 -2.81 24.71 -7.41
CA THR A 456 -3.95 23.81 -7.70
C THR A 456 -4.89 24.42 -8.74
N GLY A 457 -5.23 25.70 -8.59
CA GLY A 457 -5.99 26.44 -9.61
C GLY A 457 -5.30 26.40 -10.97
N PHE A 458 -4.01 26.70 -10.99
CA PHE A 458 -3.21 26.72 -12.20
C PHE A 458 -3.17 25.35 -12.92
N TYR A 459 -2.76 24.27 -12.26
CA TYR A 459 -2.62 22.98 -12.96
C TYR A 459 -3.96 22.37 -13.37
N THR A 460 -5.03 22.65 -12.62
CA THR A 460 -6.36 22.13 -12.97
C THR A 460 -6.88 22.78 -14.24
N VAL A 461 -6.82 24.11 -14.33
CA VAL A 461 -7.23 24.83 -15.54
C VAL A 461 -6.30 24.53 -16.71
N ARG A 462 -4.98 24.41 -16.47
CA ARG A 462 -4.03 23.95 -17.48
C ARG A 462 -4.42 22.57 -18.05
N MET A 463 -4.72 21.60 -17.19
CA MET A 463 -5.14 20.26 -17.61
C MET A 463 -6.40 20.32 -18.47
N LEU A 464 -7.44 21.01 -18.00
CA LEU A 464 -8.70 21.16 -18.74
C LEU A 464 -8.50 21.90 -20.07
N GLY A 465 -7.67 22.96 -20.07
CA GLY A 465 -7.40 23.77 -21.26
C GLY A 465 -6.70 23.00 -22.36
N ILE A 466 -5.62 22.28 -22.00
CA ILE A 466 -4.86 21.53 -23.00
C ILE A 466 -5.66 20.34 -23.54
N THR A 467 -6.43 19.65 -22.70
CA THR A 467 -7.16 18.45 -23.13
C THR A 467 -8.47 18.74 -23.84
N LEU A 468 -9.24 19.70 -23.36
CA LEU A 468 -10.63 19.89 -23.81
C LEU A 468 -10.81 21.07 -24.74
N ALA A 469 -10.03 22.14 -24.54
CA ALA A 469 -10.21 23.39 -25.30
C ALA A 469 -9.37 23.42 -26.58
N GLY A 470 -9.56 24.49 -27.35
CA GLY A 470 -8.78 24.77 -28.56
C GLY A 470 -9.17 23.94 -29.78
N LYS A 471 -8.19 23.71 -30.65
CA LYS A 471 -8.28 22.81 -31.80
C LYS A 471 -7.78 21.44 -31.45
N PRO A 472 -8.22 20.36 -32.12
CA PRO A 472 -7.60 19.07 -32.03
C PRO A 472 -6.09 19.16 -32.29
N SER A 473 -5.30 18.33 -31.59
CA SER A 473 -3.88 18.20 -31.91
C SER A 473 -3.70 17.44 -33.22
N LYS A 474 -2.52 17.52 -33.81
CA LYS A 474 -2.19 16.75 -35.02
C LYS A 474 -2.44 15.24 -34.81
N HIS A 475 -2.10 14.70 -33.63
CA HIS A 475 -2.36 13.31 -33.31
C HIS A 475 -3.86 12.96 -33.35
N VAL A 476 -4.72 13.81 -32.81
CA VAL A 476 -6.19 13.61 -32.89
C VAL A 476 -6.70 13.77 -34.32
N GLU A 477 -6.14 14.70 -35.11
CA GLU A 477 -6.48 14.87 -36.53
C GLU A 477 -6.11 13.61 -37.33
N ASP A 478 -4.90 13.08 -37.16
CA ASP A 478 -4.43 11.83 -37.79
C ASP A 478 -5.33 10.62 -37.39
N LEU A 479 -5.79 10.54 -36.12
CA LEU A 479 -6.77 9.54 -35.69
C LEU A 479 -8.12 9.71 -36.42
N MET A 480 -8.60 10.94 -36.56
CA MET A 480 -9.85 11.22 -37.24
C MET A 480 -9.77 10.89 -38.75
N GLU A 481 -8.64 11.14 -39.38
CA GLU A 481 -8.38 10.76 -40.79
C GLU A 481 -8.32 9.21 -40.95
N SER A 482 -7.85 8.48 -39.90
CA SER A 482 -7.91 7.02 -39.90
C SER A 482 -9.31 6.44 -39.61
N GLY A 483 -10.34 7.29 -39.47
CA GLY A 483 -11.71 6.91 -39.18
C GLY A 483 -12.07 6.72 -37.70
N LYS A 484 -11.16 7.03 -36.79
CA LYS A 484 -11.41 7.00 -35.33
C LYS A 484 -11.79 8.39 -34.83
N HIS A 485 -13.08 8.63 -34.65
CA HIS A 485 -13.57 9.94 -34.19
C HIS A 485 -13.78 9.94 -32.66
N PRO A 486 -13.35 10.99 -31.94
CA PRO A 486 -13.71 11.16 -30.54
C PRO A 486 -15.24 11.17 -30.35
N HIS A 487 -15.71 10.42 -29.36
CA HIS A 487 -17.13 10.26 -29.04
C HIS A 487 -17.36 10.06 -27.54
N GLU A 488 -18.61 10.24 -27.11
CA GLU A 488 -19.00 10.04 -25.71
C GLU A 488 -18.88 8.58 -25.28
N ALA A 489 -18.63 8.37 -23.98
CA ALA A 489 -18.61 7.05 -23.38
C ALA A 489 -20.00 6.39 -23.42
N ARG A 490 -19.99 5.05 -23.43
CA ARG A 490 -21.24 4.28 -23.23
C ARG A 490 -21.80 4.53 -21.84
N TYR A 491 -23.12 4.39 -21.67
CA TYR A 491 -23.83 4.66 -20.41
C TYR A 491 -23.21 3.94 -19.18
N THR A 492 -22.73 2.71 -19.33
CA THR A 492 -22.08 1.96 -18.25
C THR A 492 -20.83 2.66 -17.72
N MET A 493 -20.14 3.45 -18.53
CA MET A 493 -18.97 4.23 -18.13
C MET A 493 -19.35 5.68 -17.82
N LEU A 494 -20.22 6.30 -18.64
CA LEU A 494 -20.63 7.68 -18.50
C LEU A 494 -21.34 7.96 -17.17
N ILE A 495 -22.34 7.14 -16.81
CA ILE A 495 -23.15 7.35 -15.61
C ILE A 495 -22.31 7.41 -14.33
N PRO A 496 -21.37 6.50 -14.05
CA PRO A 496 -20.54 6.56 -12.84
C PRO A 496 -19.80 7.89 -12.65
N TYR A 497 -19.06 8.36 -13.64
CA TYR A 497 -18.29 9.59 -13.45
C TYR A 497 -19.15 10.86 -13.50
N LEU A 498 -20.24 10.87 -14.27
CA LEU A 498 -21.19 11.98 -14.28
C LEU A 498 -21.92 12.10 -12.93
N LEU A 499 -22.37 10.97 -12.37
CA LEU A 499 -23.00 10.93 -11.04
C LEU A 499 -22.05 11.47 -9.96
N LEU A 500 -20.78 11.09 -10.00
CA LEU A 500 -19.75 11.59 -9.09
C LEU A 500 -19.47 13.08 -9.29
N ALA A 501 -19.42 13.56 -10.52
CA ALA A 501 -19.25 14.99 -10.82
C ALA A 501 -20.40 15.82 -10.27
N VAL A 502 -21.64 15.41 -10.55
CA VAL A 502 -22.85 16.05 -10.01
C VAL A 502 -22.88 15.90 -8.48
N GLY A 503 -22.47 14.75 -7.96
CA GLY A 503 -22.36 14.50 -6.53
C GLY A 503 -21.40 15.49 -5.84
N SER A 504 -20.30 15.88 -6.47
CA SER A 504 -19.39 16.88 -5.91
C SER A 504 -20.00 18.28 -5.81
N LEU A 505 -20.86 18.64 -6.76
CA LEU A 505 -21.66 19.87 -6.70
C LEU A 505 -22.74 19.77 -5.63
N ALA A 506 -23.50 18.68 -5.60
CA ALA A 506 -24.57 18.45 -4.62
C ALA A 506 -24.04 18.46 -3.18
N LEU A 507 -22.92 17.78 -2.91
CA LEU A 507 -22.24 17.84 -1.62
C LEU A 507 -21.80 19.25 -1.23
N GLY A 508 -21.42 20.08 -2.20
CA GLY A 508 -21.07 21.47 -1.94
C GLY A 508 -22.28 22.34 -1.62
N LEU A 509 -23.33 22.24 -2.41
CA LEU A 509 -24.58 22.99 -2.19
C LEU A 509 -25.28 22.60 -0.86
N LEU A 510 -25.21 21.31 -0.50
CA LEU A 510 -25.83 20.78 0.72
C LEU A 510 -24.88 20.86 1.95
N TYR A 511 -23.64 21.35 1.78
CA TYR A 511 -22.65 21.40 2.86
C TYR A 511 -23.16 22.03 4.16
N PRO A 512 -23.86 23.20 4.13
CA PRO A 512 -24.37 23.80 5.37
C PRO A 512 -25.40 22.93 6.10
N LEU A 513 -26.11 22.05 5.39
CA LEU A 513 -27.13 21.17 5.96
C LEU A 513 -26.55 19.94 6.63
N TYR A 514 -25.51 19.33 6.04
CA TYR A 514 -25.00 18.05 6.54
C TYR A 514 -23.69 18.17 7.35
N SER A 515 -22.92 19.24 7.21
CA SER A 515 -21.60 19.35 7.84
C SER A 515 -21.67 19.27 9.37
N GLY A 516 -22.59 20.00 10.00
CA GLY A 516 -22.81 19.96 11.44
C GLY A 516 -23.26 18.56 11.95
N PRO A 517 -24.36 17.99 11.42
CA PRO A 517 -24.79 16.63 11.75
C PRO A 517 -23.71 15.56 11.52
N LEU A 518 -22.97 15.64 10.41
CA LEU A 518 -21.91 14.68 10.10
C LEU A 518 -20.69 14.83 11.03
N THR A 519 -20.32 16.07 11.37
CA THR A 519 -19.29 16.35 12.38
C THR A 519 -19.68 15.74 13.73
N LYS A 520 -20.92 15.96 14.17
CA LYS A 520 -21.45 15.37 15.41
C LYS A 520 -21.47 13.84 15.36
N TYR A 521 -21.84 13.25 14.22
CA TYR A 521 -21.82 11.81 14.03
C TYR A 521 -20.40 11.26 14.15
N ILE A 522 -19.43 11.81 13.38
CA ILE A 522 -18.03 11.34 13.39
C ILE A 522 -17.38 11.55 14.76
N SER A 523 -17.68 12.65 15.45
CA SER A 523 -17.16 12.89 16.80
C SER A 523 -17.68 11.90 17.85
N GLY A 524 -18.82 11.26 17.58
CA GLY A 524 -19.36 10.20 18.42
C GLY A 524 -18.45 8.98 18.56
N THR A 525 -17.48 8.78 17.64
CA THR A 525 -16.47 7.73 17.76
C THR A 525 -15.66 7.83 19.06
N PHE A 526 -15.48 9.05 19.58
CA PHE A 526 -14.66 9.34 20.75
C PHE A 526 -15.47 9.98 21.89
N ALA A 527 -16.79 9.81 21.89
CA ALA A 527 -17.69 10.47 22.83
C ALA A 527 -17.29 10.30 24.30
N SER A 528 -16.71 9.15 24.66
CA SER A 528 -16.19 8.91 26.02
C SER A 528 -14.80 9.53 26.27
N THR A 529 -14.06 9.88 25.22
CA THR A 529 -12.67 10.34 25.27
C THR A 529 -12.53 11.84 24.93
N ILE A 530 -13.37 12.33 24.00
CA ILE A 530 -13.33 13.72 23.52
C ILE A 530 -13.92 14.71 24.55
N TYR A 531 -14.76 14.28 25.47
CA TYR A 531 -15.22 15.13 26.57
C TYR A 531 -14.12 15.62 27.49
N ALA A 532 -12.93 14.99 27.46
CA ALA A 532 -11.73 15.48 28.13
C ALA A 532 -10.89 16.45 27.27
N LEU A 533 -11.27 16.67 26.00
CA LEU A 533 -10.58 17.60 25.12
C LEU A 533 -11.21 18.99 25.26
N PRO A 534 -10.42 20.05 25.48
CA PRO A 534 -10.96 21.39 25.61
C PRO A 534 -11.70 21.79 24.34
N ALA A 535 -12.99 21.97 24.44
CA ALA A 535 -13.78 22.66 23.44
C ALA A 535 -13.43 24.15 23.53
N ALA A 536 -12.44 24.59 22.80
CA ALA A 536 -12.13 26.00 22.76
C ALA A 536 -13.21 26.74 21.95
N THR A 537 -13.88 27.62 22.61
CA THR A 537 -14.77 28.62 22.03
C THR A 537 -13.99 29.78 21.43
N SER A 538 -13.15 29.53 20.43
CA SER A 538 -12.64 30.63 19.60
C SER A 538 -13.55 30.73 18.36
N SER A 539 -14.68 31.39 18.51
CA SER A 539 -15.40 31.94 17.37
C SER A 539 -14.55 33.10 16.83
N ALA A 540 -13.89 32.91 15.69
CA ALA A 540 -13.43 34.05 14.92
C ALA A 540 -14.60 35.01 14.69
N SER A 541 -14.34 36.32 14.60
CA SER A 541 -15.41 37.21 14.18
C SER A 541 -15.86 36.79 12.77
N GLY A 542 -17.16 36.79 12.49
CA GLY A 542 -17.68 36.41 11.16
C GLY A 542 -17.03 37.18 10.00
N LEU A 543 -16.46 38.35 10.29
CA LEU A 543 -15.67 39.14 9.33
C LEU A 543 -14.34 38.47 8.99
N THR A 544 -13.61 37.93 9.98
CA THR A 544 -12.34 37.23 9.79
C THR A 544 -12.54 35.97 8.94
N ASP A 545 -13.58 35.17 9.25
CA ASP A 545 -13.90 33.97 8.47
C ASP A 545 -14.23 34.32 7.00
N LEU A 546 -15.01 35.38 6.78
CA LEU A 546 -15.35 35.85 5.44
C LEU A 546 -14.10 36.36 4.67
N LEU A 547 -13.17 37.03 5.34
CA LEU A 547 -11.93 37.47 4.74
C LEU A 547 -11.03 36.29 4.34
N LEU A 548 -10.85 35.31 5.21
CA LEU A 548 -10.04 34.11 4.91
C LEU A 548 -10.61 33.33 3.73
N LEU A 549 -11.92 33.12 3.71
CA LEU A 549 -12.68 32.48 2.65
C LEU A 549 -12.53 33.25 1.32
N SER A 550 -12.57 34.57 1.36
CA SER A 550 -12.41 35.40 0.16
C SER A 550 -10.97 35.33 -0.38
N VAL A 551 -9.97 35.36 0.50
CA VAL A 551 -8.54 35.25 0.14
C VAL A 551 -8.24 33.89 -0.48
N SER A 552 -8.71 32.79 0.13
CA SER A 552 -8.46 31.43 -0.36
C SER A 552 -9.06 31.24 -1.76
N THR A 553 -10.29 31.73 -1.97
CA THR A 553 -10.96 31.68 -3.28
C THR A 553 -10.27 32.55 -4.32
N ALA A 554 -9.93 33.81 -3.97
CA ALA A 554 -9.25 34.71 -4.89
C ALA A 554 -7.91 34.15 -5.36
N VAL A 555 -7.12 33.60 -4.45
CA VAL A 555 -5.81 33.00 -4.76
C VAL A 555 -5.94 31.81 -5.71
N ALA A 556 -6.92 30.92 -5.49
CA ALA A 556 -7.18 29.79 -6.38
C ALA A 556 -7.67 30.26 -7.77
N LEU A 557 -8.53 31.29 -7.82
CA LEU A 557 -9.01 31.89 -9.07
C LEU A 557 -7.89 32.57 -9.84
N VAL A 558 -7.00 33.32 -9.20
CA VAL A 558 -5.85 33.96 -9.86
C VAL A 558 -4.93 32.90 -10.50
N GLY A 559 -4.64 31.80 -9.80
CA GLY A 559 -3.90 30.69 -10.39
C GLY A 559 -4.60 30.10 -11.61
N GLY A 560 -5.91 29.90 -11.53
CA GLY A 560 -6.74 29.43 -12.64
C GLY A 560 -6.79 30.40 -13.81
N GLU A 561 -6.94 31.70 -13.55
CA GLU A 561 -6.98 32.74 -14.59
C GLU A 561 -5.68 32.83 -15.38
N ILE A 562 -4.53 32.75 -14.69
CA ILE A 562 -3.24 32.72 -15.38
C ILE A 562 -3.18 31.50 -16.33
N ALA A 563 -3.60 30.34 -15.88
CA ALA A 563 -3.64 29.15 -16.73
C ALA A 563 -4.68 29.29 -17.87
N TYR A 564 -5.84 29.91 -17.62
CA TYR A 564 -6.84 30.17 -18.63
C TYR A 564 -6.31 31.07 -19.75
N LEU A 565 -5.62 32.15 -19.39
CA LEU A 565 -5.03 33.08 -20.39
C LEU A 565 -3.94 32.39 -21.22
N LEU A 566 -3.20 31.47 -20.63
CA LEU A 566 -2.10 30.76 -21.31
C LEU A 566 -2.57 29.59 -22.17
N TYR A 567 -3.57 28.82 -21.72
CA TYR A 567 -3.93 27.55 -22.36
C TYR A 567 -5.30 27.50 -23.02
N PHE A 568 -6.25 28.39 -22.69
CA PHE A 568 -7.54 28.47 -23.36
C PHE A 568 -7.58 29.57 -24.42
N ARG A 569 -7.05 30.76 -24.11
CA ARG A 569 -7.16 31.94 -24.97
C ARG A 569 -6.10 31.99 -26.08
N LYS A 570 -4.91 31.45 -25.81
CA LYS A 570 -3.83 31.29 -26.80
C LYS A 570 -3.78 29.85 -27.25
N SER A 571 -3.61 29.61 -28.57
CA SER A 571 -3.29 28.28 -29.06
C SER A 571 -1.97 27.85 -28.41
N TYR A 572 -2.06 26.84 -27.52
CA TYR A 572 -0.88 26.33 -26.81
C TYR A 572 -0.03 25.54 -27.81
N GLU A 573 1.17 26.03 -28.06
CA GLU A 573 2.21 25.25 -28.73
C GLU A 573 3.16 24.67 -27.66
N PHE A 574 3.29 23.37 -27.65
CA PHE A 574 4.25 22.70 -26.75
C PHE A 574 5.67 23.14 -27.13
N LYS A 575 6.34 23.83 -26.19
CA LYS A 575 7.74 24.17 -26.33
C LYS A 575 8.58 23.06 -25.69
N PRO A 576 9.44 22.35 -26.46
CA PRO A 576 10.25 21.27 -25.91
C PRO A 576 11.32 21.78 -24.92
N ALA A 577 11.70 23.06 -25.00
CA ALA A 577 12.69 23.66 -24.10
C ALA A 577 12.03 24.16 -22.80
N MET A 578 12.29 23.45 -21.71
CA MET A 578 11.89 23.87 -20.35
C MET A 578 12.95 24.80 -19.77
N ASN A 579 12.51 25.87 -19.07
CA ASN A 579 13.40 26.67 -18.26
C ASN A 579 13.93 25.87 -17.05
N PRO A 580 15.01 26.30 -16.37
CA PRO A 580 15.62 25.54 -15.26
C PRO A 580 14.65 25.21 -14.14
N VAL A 581 13.73 26.13 -13.79
CA VAL A 581 12.72 25.92 -12.71
C VAL A 581 11.69 24.89 -13.14
N GLN A 582 11.17 25.00 -14.37
CA GLN A 582 10.26 23.99 -14.91
C GLN A 582 10.91 22.62 -14.99
N ARG A 583 12.18 22.55 -15.41
CA ARG A 583 12.95 21.31 -15.45
C ARG A 583 13.13 20.71 -14.06
N PHE A 584 13.42 21.52 -13.04
CA PHE A 584 13.55 21.06 -11.66
C PHE A 584 12.25 20.41 -11.16
N PHE A 585 11.10 21.04 -11.38
CA PHE A 585 9.81 20.45 -11.00
C PHE A 585 9.43 19.25 -11.86
N TYR A 586 9.71 19.29 -13.15
CA TYR A 586 9.45 18.18 -14.06
C TYR A 586 10.29 16.94 -13.71
N LYS A 587 11.55 17.14 -13.31
CA LYS A 587 12.44 16.09 -12.79
C LYS A 587 12.16 15.73 -11.31
N ARG A 588 10.96 16.02 -10.82
CA ARG A 588 10.47 15.62 -9.49
C ARG A 588 11.38 16.07 -8.36
N TRP A 589 11.96 17.30 -8.45
CA TRP A 589 12.96 17.82 -7.52
C TRP A 589 14.21 16.91 -7.43
N TYR A 590 14.42 16.07 -8.42
CA TYR A 590 15.41 14.99 -8.48
C TYR A 590 15.29 13.93 -7.36
N LEU A 591 14.21 13.92 -6.57
CA LEU A 591 14.04 13.04 -5.42
C LEU A 591 14.05 11.56 -5.84
N ASP A 592 13.31 11.20 -6.89
CA ASP A 592 13.27 9.83 -7.39
C ASP A 592 14.65 9.33 -7.83
N ALA A 593 15.41 10.16 -8.54
CA ALA A 593 16.76 9.83 -8.96
C ALA A 593 17.74 9.70 -7.78
N ILE A 594 17.60 10.55 -6.76
CA ILE A 594 18.38 10.47 -5.51
C ILE A 594 18.05 9.17 -4.78
N TYR A 595 16.75 8.84 -4.63
CA TYR A 595 16.35 7.58 -3.98
C TYR A 595 16.89 6.36 -4.70
N TYR A 596 16.83 6.34 -6.03
CA TYR A 596 17.40 5.26 -6.82
C TYR A 596 18.90 5.11 -6.61
N ARG A 597 19.65 6.22 -6.67
CA ARG A 597 21.11 6.19 -6.50
C ARG A 597 21.54 5.81 -5.09
N VAL A 598 20.90 6.40 -4.07
CA VAL A 598 21.31 6.19 -2.67
C VAL A 598 20.82 4.84 -2.17
N PHE A 599 19.52 4.55 -2.31
CA PHE A 599 18.94 3.35 -1.69
C PHE A 599 19.04 2.14 -2.61
N VAL A 600 18.59 2.23 -3.88
CA VAL A 600 18.55 1.06 -4.76
C VAL A 600 19.97 0.65 -5.17
N SER A 601 20.75 1.56 -5.73
CA SER A 601 22.13 1.26 -6.15
C SER A 601 23.02 0.94 -4.94
N GLY A 602 22.84 1.65 -3.83
CA GLY A 602 23.56 1.39 -2.58
C GLY A 602 23.27 0.00 -2.02
N LEU A 603 22.00 -0.40 -1.97
CA LEU A 603 21.58 -1.73 -1.52
C LEU A 603 22.10 -2.83 -2.44
N ILE A 604 22.05 -2.62 -3.76
CA ILE A 604 22.62 -3.57 -4.74
C ILE A 604 24.12 -3.71 -4.56
N ALA A 605 24.84 -2.60 -4.35
CA ALA A 605 26.27 -2.63 -4.08
C ALA A 605 26.61 -3.38 -2.77
N ALA A 606 25.86 -3.10 -1.70
CA ALA A 606 26.00 -3.81 -0.43
C ALA A 606 25.70 -5.31 -0.57
N SER A 607 24.62 -5.67 -1.28
CA SER A 607 24.25 -7.05 -1.56
C SER A 607 25.33 -7.80 -2.35
N ARG A 608 25.90 -7.15 -3.37
CA ARG A 608 27.05 -7.71 -4.13
C ARG A 608 28.27 -7.88 -3.24
N GLY A 609 28.54 -6.93 -2.35
CA GLY A 609 29.61 -7.02 -1.36
C GLY A 609 29.39 -8.22 -0.42
N LEU A 610 28.22 -8.36 0.16
CA LEU A 610 27.85 -9.49 1.00
C LEU A 610 27.98 -10.83 0.26
N TYR A 611 27.47 -10.90 -0.96
CA TYR A 611 27.61 -12.09 -1.79
C TYR A 611 29.07 -12.46 -2.04
N THR A 612 29.89 -11.47 -2.47
CA THR A 612 31.30 -11.73 -2.83
C THR A 612 32.15 -12.05 -1.61
N TYR A 613 32.03 -11.27 -0.54
CA TYR A 613 32.93 -11.40 0.62
C TYR A 613 32.44 -12.41 1.66
N VAL A 614 31.13 -12.42 1.93
CA VAL A 614 30.57 -13.32 2.99
C VAL A 614 30.18 -14.67 2.38
N GLU A 615 29.32 -14.68 1.37
CA GLU A 615 28.80 -15.93 0.79
C GLU A 615 29.91 -16.70 0.09
N GLN A 616 30.59 -16.07 -0.88
CA GLN A 616 31.66 -16.75 -1.65
C GLN A 616 32.98 -16.83 -0.85
N GLY A 617 33.35 -15.74 -0.17
CA GLY A 617 34.64 -15.65 0.53
C GLY A 617 34.70 -16.45 1.84
N ILE A 618 33.60 -16.55 2.56
CA ILE A 618 33.55 -17.24 3.87
C ILE A 618 32.79 -18.55 3.75
N TRP A 619 31.47 -18.50 3.51
CA TRP A 619 30.60 -19.68 3.60
C TRP A 619 30.90 -20.75 2.56
N ASN A 620 30.98 -20.38 1.28
CA ASN A 620 31.27 -21.36 0.23
C ASN A 620 32.70 -21.89 0.34
N ARG A 621 33.65 -21.03 0.73
CA ARG A 621 35.03 -21.48 0.98
C ARG A 621 35.11 -22.44 2.16
N LEU A 622 34.41 -22.15 3.27
CA LEU A 622 34.34 -23.03 4.44
C LEU A 622 33.70 -24.37 4.08
N ASN A 623 32.52 -24.35 3.43
CA ASN A 623 31.83 -25.56 3.02
C ASN A 623 32.65 -26.41 2.07
N ASN A 624 33.36 -25.80 1.09
CA ASN A 624 34.23 -26.50 0.17
C ASN A 624 35.49 -27.07 0.88
N THR A 625 35.97 -26.39 1.92
CA THR A 625 37.13 -26.90 2.71
C THR A 625 36.68 -28.10 3.55
N ILE A 626 35.56 -27.97 4.27
CA ILE A 626 34.99 -29.07 5.04
C ILE A 626 34.69 -30.27 4.13
N GLY A 627 34.10 -30.01 2.96
CA GLY A 627 33.81 -31.07 1.99
C GLY A 627 35.08 -31.78 1.48
N ARG A 628 36.16 -31.06 1.23
CA ARG A 628 37.47 -31.64 0.87
C ARG A 628 38.06 -32.44 2.00
N ASP A 629 38.07 -31.87 3.22
CA ASP A 629 38.61 -32.55 4.40
C ASP A 629 37.87 -33.85 4.68
N VAL A 630 36.53 -33.87 4.57
CA VAL A 630 35.72 -35.07 4.70
C VAL A 630 36.04 -36.09 3.60
N MET A 631 36.21 -35.68 2.37
CA MET A 631 36.58 -36.56 1.26
C MET A 631 37.99 -37.13 1.44
N ASP A 632 38.94 -36.33 1.91
CA ASP A 632 40.32 -36.79 2.14
C ASP A 632 40.36 -37.76 3.35
N TYR A 633 39.55 -37.49 4.40
CA TYR A 633 39.40 -38.44 5.51
C TYR A 633 38.77 -39.76 5.05
N SER A 634 37.72 -39.70 4.20
CA SER A 634 37.08 -40.89 3.63
C SER A 634 38.08 -41.71 2.77
N ARG A 635 38.90 -41.07 1.96
CA ARG A 635 39.96 -41.73 1.15
C ARG A 635 41.04 -42.37 2.05
N ALA A 636 41.44 -41.67 3.11
CA ALA A 636 42.37 -42.22 4.07
C ALA A 636 41.83 -43.42 4.78
N SER A 637 40.53 -43.38 5.20
CA SER A 637 39.83 -44.50 5.80
C SER A 637 39.72 -45.71 4.87
N ASP A 638 39.38 -45.48 3.60
CA ASP A 638 39.32 -46.53 2.55
C ASP A 638 40.71 -47.18 2.31
N GLN A 639 41.77 -46.37 2.29
CA GLN A 639 43.15 -46.87 2.18
C GLN A 639 43.55 -47.72 3.43
N LEU A 640 43.16 -47.29 4.61
CA LEU A 640 43.42 -48.01 5.86
C LEU A 640 42.64 -49.31 5.89
N ASP A 641 41.42 -49.33 5.45
CA ASP A 641 40.59 -50.54 5.37
C ASP A 641 41.21 -51.55 4.35
N THR A 642 41.47 -51.11 3.12
CA THR A 642 42.02 -51.99 2.08
C THR A 642 43.44 -52.45 2.35
N GLN A 643 44.35 -51.55 2.80
CA GLN A 643 45.77 -51.87 2.92
C GLN A 643 46.14 -52.51 4.25
N VAL A 644 45.37 -52.26 5.31
CA VAL A 644 45.67 -52.81 6.63
C VAL A 644 44.66 -53.89 7.03
N VAL A 645 43.38 -53.56 7.05
CA VAL A 645 42.34 -54.46 7.56
C VAL A 645 42.13 -55.65 6.61
N ASP A 646 41.82 -55.36 5.35
CA ASP A 646 41.58 -56.42 4.34
C ASP A 646 42.88 -57.25 4.07
N ARG A 647 44.05 -56.59 4.03
CA ARG A 647 45.29 -57.28 3.88
C ARG A 647 45.60 -58.22 5.07
N ALA A 648 45.41 -57.74 6.30
CA ALA A 648 45.57 -58.57 7.49
C ALA A 648 44.58 -59.76 7.51
N ALA A 649 43.30 -59.49 7.18
CA ALA A 649 42.31 -60.54 7.05
C ALA A 649 42.66 -61.59 5.98
N ASN A 650 43.13 -61.13 4.82
CA ASN A 650 43.58 -62.01 3.73
C ASN A 650 44.84 -62.79 4.11
N GLU A 651 45.79 -62.21 4.83
CA GLU A 651 46.98 -62.89 5.32
C GLU A 651 46.59 -63.97 6.35
N VAL A 652 45.73 -63.65 7.32
CA VAL A 652 45.20 -64.63 8.28
C VAL A 652 44.47 -65.78 7.56
N ALA A 653 43.63 -65.51 6.58
CA ALA A 653 43.00 -66.53 5.75
C ALA A 653 44.00 -67.34 4.94
N SER A 654 45.05 -66.72 4.41
CA SER A 654 46.15 -67.36 3.73
C SER A 654 46.92 -68.32 4.64
N TYR A 655 47.27 -67.85 5.86
CA TYR A 655 47.92 -68.74 6.90
C TYR A 655 47.01 -69.90 7.30
N GLY A 656 45.72 -69.66 7.52
CA GLY A 656 44.74 -70.71 7.79
C GLY A 656 44.66 -71.71 6.67
N SER A 657 44.66 -71.24 5.39
CA SER A 657 44.68 -72.14 4.23
C SER A 657 45.96 -72.94 4.13
N ARG A 658 47.13 -72.32 4.38
CA ARG A 658 48.43 -73.04 4.42
C ARG A 658 48.44 -74.07 5.47
N LEU A 659 47.99 -73.76 6.68
CA LEU A 659 47.91 -74.67 7.78
C LEU A 659 46.93 -75.85 7.49
N SER A 660 45.77 -75.54 6.91
CA SER A 660 44.81 -76.53 6.41
C SER A 660 45.44 -77.51 5.41
N ASN A 661 46.21 -76.97 4.44
CA ASN A 661 46.86 -77.75 3.43
C ASN A 661 48.01 -78.62 4.05
N LEU A 662 48.71 -78.10 5.05
CA LEU A 662 49.67 -78.93 5.81
C LEU A 662 48.97 -80.08 6.56
N LEU A 663 47.89 -79.77 7.27
CA LEU A 663 47.08 -80.75 7.96
C LEU A 663 46.51 -81.81 7.04
N ARG A 664 46.07 -81.37 5.87
CA ARG A 664 45.55 -82.23 4.82
C ARG A 664 46.61 -83.19 4.26
N LYS A 665 47.88 -82.81 4.22
CA LYS A 665 48.99 -83.72 3.85
C LYS A 665 49.23 -84.81 4.91
N LEU A 666 48.82 -84.57 6.12
CA LEU A 666 48.87 -85.62 7.21
C LEU A 666 47.73 -86.63 7.07
N GLN A 667 46.72 -86.27 6.28
CA GLN A 667 45.61 -87.17 5.94
C GLN A 667 45.96 -87.95 4.63
N SER A 668 46.58 -89.06 4.77
CA SER A 668 47.04 -89.88 3.63
C SER A 668 45.89 -90.61 2.92
N GLY A 669 44.69 -90.58 3.46
CA GLY A 669 43.52 -91.29 2.88
C GLY A 669 43.61 -92.79 2.93
N VAL A 670 44.67 -93.32 3.44
CA VAL A 670 44.90 -94.79 3.54
C VAL A 670 44.50 -95.19 4.98
N THR A 671 43.43 -96.01 5.06
CA THR A 671 42.80 -96.43 6.34
C THR A 671 43.81 -97.15 7.25
N GLU A 672 44.70 -97.93 6.64
CA GLU A 672 45.74 -98.68 7.34
C GLU A 672 46.72 -97.79 8.08
N GLN A 673 47.11 -96.60 7.52
CA GLN A 673 48.01 -95.67 8.17
C GLN A 673 47.34 -94.98 9.38
N TYR A 674 46.04 -94.75 9.34
CA TYR A 674 45.32 -94.22 10.52
C TYR A 674 45.20 -95.27 11.60
N VAL A 675 44.95 -96.53 11.24
CA VAL A 675 44.95 -97.65 12.20
C VAL A 675 46.30 -97.82 12.90
N ILE A 676 47.43 -97.75 12.14
CA ILE A 676 48.79 -97.82 12.64
C ILE A 676 49.07 -96.59 13.59
N ALA A 677 48.71 -95.37 13.17
CA ALA A 677 48.86 -94.17 13.98
C ALA A 677 48.04 -94.23 15.31
N PHE A 678 46.80 -94.76 15.18
CA PHE A 678 45.96 -95.00 16.37
C PHE A 678 46.56 -96.05 17.28
N ALA A 679 47.07 -97.17 16.75
CA ALA A 679 47.73 -98.23 17.53
C ALA A 679 48.98 -97.74 18.23
N ILE A 680 49.82 -96.92 17.47
CA ILE A 680 50.99 -96.28 18.09
C ILE A 680 50.60 -95.32 19.22
N GLY A 681 49.55 -94.53 19.01
CA GLY A 681 49.00 -93.62 20.01
C GLY A 681 48.55 -94.35 21.29
N ILE A 682 47.88 -95.51 21.11
CA ILE A 682 47.49 -96.35 22.25
C ILE A 682 48.72 -96.94 22.99
N ILE A 683 49.70 -97.39 22.20
CA ILE A 683 50.97 -97.93 22.78
C ILE A 683 51.70 -96.83 23.58
N LEU A 684 51.81 -95.65 23.05
CA LEU A 684 52.42 -94.53 23.74
C LEU A 684 51.66 -94.09 24.96
N LEU A 685 50.31 -94.11 24.90
CA LEU A 685 49.46 -93.83 26.10
C LEU A 685 49.58 -94.85 27.18
N LEU A 686 49.65 -96.15 26.79
CA LEU A 686 49.90 -97.27 27.73
C LEU A 686 51.29 -97.16 28.29
N ALA A 687 52.33 -96.83 27.44
CA ALA A 687 53.70 -96.69 27.97
C ALA A 687 53.78 -95.47 28.92
N TYR A 688 53.10 -94.39 28.62
CA TYR A 688 53.00 -93.17 29.48
C TYR A 688 52.29 -93.56 30.82
N MET A 689 51.14 -94.30 30.73
CA MET A 689 50.48 -94.79 31.96
C MET A 689 51.34 -95.68 32.79
N LEU A 690 52.10 -96.66 32.17
CA LEU A 690 53.03 -97.50 32.84
C LEU A 690 54.20 -96.73 33.48
N PHE A 691 54.66 -95.65 32.78
CA PHE A 691 55.70 -94.79 33.28
C PHE A 691 55.17 -93.95 34.48
N VAL A 692 53.94 -93.43 34.40
CA VAL A 692 53.36 -92.67 35.53
C VAL A 692 53.00 -93.55 36.70
N VAL A 693 52.47 -94.77 36.43
CA VAL A 693 52.11 -95.77 37.50
C VAL A 693 53.36 -96.42 38.09
N GLY A 694 54.50 -96.52 37.34
CA GLY A 694 55.79 -97.04 37.84
C GLY A 694 56.63 -95.97 38.57
N ALA A 695 56.20 -94.71 38.56
CA ALA A 695 56.86 -93.61 39.28
C ALA A 695 56.12 -93.20 40.56
N THR A 696 54.99 -93.84 40.89
CA THR A 696 54.29 -93.78 42.19
C THR A 696 54.47 -95.07 42.91
#